data_8c842e3b11e60ed2b7d38e9a3d432618
#
_entry.id   8c842e3b11e60ed2b7d38e9a3d432618
#
_cell.length_a   1.000
_cell.length_b   1.000
_cell.length_c   1.000
_cell.angle_alpha   90.00
_cell.angle_beta   90.00
_cell.angle_gamma   90.00
#
_symmetry.space_group_name_H-M   'P 1'
#
loop_
_entity.id
_entity.type
_entity.pdbx_description
1 polymer ?
#
loop_
_entity_poly.entity_id
_entity_poly.type
_entity_poly.pdbx_seq_one_letter_code
_entity_poly.pdbx_strand_id
1 'polypeptide(L)'
;MAKSENVLDLRRFWRAVKQLRWIYVASVVGFLALAVAYWFVALPQYKASGELLVEDSDMGGGAGGMDQMMKTFSIGGFGGAAVDNEMLIMNSHDVAMRVVKNLQLNRTYTARLDGEKQVLWGNSPIAVEAAPGYFDTMRVALKVKVDILDSGKVDVKVTKGLLGRTVGEADNVELPTTVKTEYGDLMVLKTADFDNTPYKTVKVSVTSYEIACKLLTKTLFIDVASKLGDAILVEYKAPNRQMGMDVVNAIMAEYNAKRLQRTHSRAAEEVEYYDGAIAKLMTELGDVEKKEADFLSKDGLLATPETASMLAGTAMTNKMADVQARQILDYYQKVLAAMKADAGGEEFVPVVEGIPDANVTSYNEAVWSKRQLLRSATENNTALVQLNHRIDMLRDLMIESAEKMIAKSKNEIASMDNVTAAATSKLVDVPQKTLEYTSIVRDKTLKNQLYAFLRQSREQSMLQLYSTSTLGFVFEEAYCDLKPDNMTKYLVFVIMLFLGIFCPSCLALWLTLRYRKVKDLMDLAPLSVEANSVEYDGSKAKLNKLRAILVDNPSDNRVYWMSVDGAGASVAPALVESLMAIGRRVVQSAPASDNDTLLSEAWQKDAASELGGCNYLFVQIPNPERAYELAHTIDAVSYTHLTLPTNSRV
;
A
#
# COMPACT_ATOMS: atom_id res chain seq x y z
N MET A 1 -29.09 -19.88 -36.65
CA MET A 1 -28.64 -18.86 -35.67
C MET A 1 -27.12 -18.81 -35.69
N ALA A 2 -26.53 -17.98 -36.52
CA ALA A 2 -25.10 -17.76 -36.59
C ALA A 2 -24.74 -16.67 -35.59
N LYS A 3 -23.93 -17.02 -34.61
CA LYS A 3 -23.31 -16.08 -33.67
C LYS A 3 -22.51 -15.06 -34.49
N SER A 4 -22.97 -13.82 -34.55
CA SER A 4 -22.16 -12.72 -35.06
C SER A 4 -21.03 -12.48 -34.07
N GLU A 5 -19.90 -13.11 -34.29
CA GLU A 5 -18.65 -12.68 -33.64
C GLU A 5 -18.42 -11.23 -34.08
N ASN A 6 -18.43 -10.33 -33.09
CA ASN A 6 -17.96 -8.97 -33.29
C ASN A 6 -16.42 -9.00 -33.45
N VAL A 7 -15.98 -9.54 -34.58
CA VAL A 7 -14.58 -9.49 -34.98
C VAL A 7 -14.29 -8.04 -35.33
N LEU A 8 -13.51 -7.38 -34.46
CA LEU A 8 -12.93 -6.07 -34.72
C LEU A 8 -12.18 -6.16 -36.05
N ASP A 9 -12.74 -5.60 -37.10
CA ASP A 9 -12.11 -5.58 -38.42
C ASP A 9 -10.92 -4.58 -38.35
N LEU A 10 -9.74 -5.14 -38.13
CA LEU A 10 -8.48 -4.39 -37.96
C LEU A 10 -8.22 -3.45 -39.16
N ARG A 11 -8.69 -3.82 -40.36
CA ARG A 11 -8.54 -3.02 -41.59
C ARG A 11 -9.43 -1.77 -41.56
N ARG A 12 -10.65 -1.91 -41.06
CA ARG A 12 -11.57 -0.77 -40.89
C ARG A 12 -11.04 0.20 -39.84
N PHE A 13 -10.56 -0.32 -38.71
CA PHE A 13 -9.91 0.48 -37.67
C PHE A 13 -8.69 1.23 -38.24
N TRP A 14 -7.83 0.56 -38.96
CA TRP A 14 -6.63 1.17 -39.56
C TRP A 14 -6.98 2.27 -40.59
N ARG A 15 -8.05 2.10 -41.35
CA ARG A 15 -8.58 3.15 -42.26
C ARG A 15 -9.09 4.36 -41.47
N ALA A 16 -9.85 4.14 -40.40
CA ALA A 16 -10.32 5.21 -39.54
C ALA A 16 -9.13 5.98 -38.91
N VAL A 17 -8.09 5.29 -38.46
CA VAL A 17 -6.84 5.90 -37.99
C VAL A 17 -6.20 6.76 -39.09
N LYS A 18 -6.10 6.29 -40.33
CA LYS A 18 -5.54 7.09 -41.42
C LYS A 18 -6.39 8.35 -41.75
N GLN A 19 -7.71 8.23 -41.68
CA GLN A 19 -8.60 9.39 -41.89
C GLN A 19 -8.50 10.42 -40.77
N LEU A 20 -8.29 9.96 -39.51
CA LEU A 20 -8.17 10.80 -38.32
C LEU A 20 -6.73 11.25 -38.03
N ARG A 21 -5.78 11.06 -38.96
CA ARG A 21 -4.34 11.32 -38.75
C ARG A 21 -4.04 12.69 -38.15
N TRP A 22 -4.74 13.73 -38.55
CA TRP A 22 -4.58 15.07 -38.01
C TRP A 22 -5.09 15.20 -36.58
N ILE A 23 -6.13 14.44 -36.20
CA ILE A 23 -6.62 14.38 -34.82
C ILE A 23 -5.61 13.65 -33.94
N TYR A 24 -4.96 12.58 -34.44
CA TYR A 24 -3.87 11.92 -33.73
C TYR A 24 -2.70 12.87 -33.50
N VAL A 25 -2.27 13.59 -34.52
CA VAL A 25 -1.19 14.57 -34.38
C VAL A 25 -1.56 15.65 -33.37
N ALA A 26 -2.75 16.25 -33.50
CA ALA A 26 -3.22 17.28 -32.58
C ALA A 26 -3.36 16.78 -31.14
N SER A 27 -3.86 15.56 -30.94
CA SER A 27 -3.98 14.90 -29.65
C SER A 27 -2.60 14.67 -29.01
N VAL A 28 -1.68 14.03 -29.74
CA VAL A 28 -0.33 13.77 -29.24
C VAL A 28 0.39 15.06 -28.90
N VAL A 29 0.33 16.08 -29.77
CA VAL A 29 0.92 17.39 -29.50
C VAL A 29 0.29 18.05 -28.28
N GLY A 30 -1.05 17.99 -28.14
CA GLY A 30 -1.76 18.54 -27.00
C GLY A 30 -1.37 17.88 -25.68
N PHE A 31 -1.33 16.54 -25.64
CA PHE A 31 -0.91 15.80 -24.43
C PHE A 31 0.58 16.00 -24.13
N LEU A 32 1.44 16.08 -25.15
CA LEU A 32 2.85 16.42 -24.96
C LEU A 32 3.04 17.84 -24.42
N ALA A 33 2.28 18.82 -24.93
CA ALA A 33 2.29 20.18 -24.39
C ALA A 33 1.86 20.20 -22.91
N LEU A 34 0.84 19.43 -22.55
CA LEU A 34 0.42 19.26 -21.15
C LEU A 34 1.52 18.58 -20.30
N ALA A 35 2.20 17.57 -20.84
CA ALA A 35 3.33 16.92 -20.15
C ALA A 35 4.48 17.89 -19.93
N VAL A 36 4.82 18.71 -20.90
CA VAL A 36 5.84 19.75 -20.79
C VAL A 36 5.41 20.82 -19.78
N ALA A 37 4.16 21.28 -19.82
CA ALA A 37 3.63 22.21 -18.82
C ALA A 37 3.69 21.61 -17.41
N TYR A 38 3.36 20.33 -17.23
CA TYR A 38 3.51 19.62 -15.96
C TYR A 38 4.99 19.57 -15.51
N TRP A 39 5.93 19.33 -16.43
CA TRP A 39 7.36 19.29 -16.12
C TRP A 39 7.86 20.57 -15.46
N PHE A 40 7.42 21.74 -15.93
CA PHE A 40 7.77 23.05 -15.37
C PHE A 40 7.01 23.39 -14.08
N VAL A 41 5.81 22.84 -13.88
CA VAL A 41 4.99 23.12 -12.69
C VAL A 41 5.32 22.20 -11.53
N ALA A 42 5.69 20.94 -11.83
CA ALA A 42 5.97 19.92 -10.83
C ALA A 42 7.30 20.20 -10.12
N LEU A 43 7.25 20.20 -8.78
CA LEU A 43 8.44 20.36 -7.94
C LEU A 43 9.42 19.21 -8.20
N PRO A 44 10.75 19.47 -8.17
CA PRO A 44 11.75 18.42 -8.16
C PRO A 44 11.54 17.53 -6.94
N GLN A 45 11.85 16.25 -7.07
CA GLN A 45 11.82 15.31 -5.95
C GLN A 45 13.24 14.79 -5.73
N TYR A 46 13.71 14.89 -4.52
CA TYR A 46 15.01 14.38 -4.10
C TYR A 46 14.80 13.19 -3.20
N LYS A 47 15.54 12.13 -3.44
CA LYS A 47 15.50 10.91 -2.63
C LYS A 47 16.58 11.02 -1.56
N ALA A 48 16.17 11.14 -0.30
CA ALA A 48 17.06 11.02 0.85
C ALA A 48 17.00 9.59 1.37
N SER A 49 18.14 9.04 1.73
CA SER A 49 18.30 7.67 2.25
C SER A 49 19.21 7.69 3.48
N GLY A 50 18.93 6.84 4.45
CA GLY A 50 19.77 6.61 5.61
C GLY A 50 19.64 5.18 6.09
N GLU A 51 20.65 4.65 6.75
CA GLU A 51 20.66 3.27 7.22
C GLU A 51 20.84 3.18 8.73
N LEU A 52 20.02 2.36 9.35
CA LEU A 52 20.05 2.08 10.79
C LEU A 52 20.32 0.60 11.00
N LEU A 53 21.38 0.28 11.73
CA LEU A 53 21.67 -1.08 12.20
C LEU A 53 20.92 -1.32 13.50
N VAL A 54 20.12 -2.38 13.54
CA VAL A 54 19.40 -2.80 14.74
C VAL A 54 20.20 -3.90 15.41
N GLU A 55 20.84 -3.58 16.55
CA GLU A 55 21.44 -4.60 17.39
C GLU A 55 20.35 -5.35 18.18
N ASP A 56 20.39 -6.67 18.12
CA ASP A 56 19.57 -7.51 19.01
C ASP A 56 19.98 -7.25 20.45
N SER A 57 19.10 -6.62 21.22
CA SER A 57 19.33 -6.31 22.64
C SER A 57 19.39 -7.54 23.56
N ASP A 58 19.22 -8.74 23.02
CA ASP A 58 19.30 -9.98 23.79
C ASP A 58 20.73 -10.45 24.09
N MET A 59 21.76 -9.70 23.68
CA MET A 59 23.18 -10.00 24.03
C MET A 59 23.62 -9.47 25.41
N GLY A 60 22.73 -8.85 26.17
CA GLY A 60 23.05 -8.27 27.49
C GLY A 60 22.62 -9.13 28.67
N GLY A 61 23.43 -10.09 29.08
CA GLY A 61 23.37 -10.59 30.44
C GLY A 61 23.17 -12.10 30.67
N GLY A 62 24.23 -12.86 30.65
CA GLY A 62 24.42 -13.88 31.67
C GLY A 62 23.79 -15.26 31.52
N ALA A 63 23.39 -15.68 30.33
CA ALA A 63 23.06 -17.11 30.10
C ALA A 63 23.63 -17.61 28.78
N GLY A 64 24.92 -17.40 28.57
CA GLY A 64 25.65 -17.57 27.31
C GLY A 64 25.78 -18.99 26.74
N GLY A 65 24.93 -19.93 27.10
CA GLY A 65 24.98 -21.29 26.55
C GLY A 65 23.67 -21.75 25.94
N MET A 66 22.55 -21.34 26.48
CA MET A 66 21.24 -21.89 26.11
C MET A 66 20.61 -21.13 24.93
N ASP A 67 20.80 -19.82 24.86
CA ASP A 67 20.27 -18.98 23.78
C ASP A 67 21.02 -19.23 22.45
N GLN A 68 22.33 -19.44 22.52
CA GLN A 68 23.13 -19.80 21.35
C GLN A 68 22.78 -21.21 20.83
N MET A 69 22.41 -22.13 21.73
CA MET A 69 21.94 -23.45 21.38
C MET A 69 20.53 -23.40 20.75
N MET A 70 19.66 -22.51 21.23
CA MET A 70 18.32 -22.32 20.69
C MET A 70 18.32 -21.62 19.32
N LYS A 71 19.21 -20.64 19.11
CA LYS A 71 19.48 -20.04 17.78
C LYS A 71 20.03 -21.05 16.77
N THR A 72 20.80 -22.05 17.22
CA THR A 72 21.33 -23.11 16.35
C THR A 72 20.27 -24.15 15.99
N PHE A 73 19.25 -24.36 16.83
CA PHE A 73 18.13 -25.27 16.56
C PHE A 73 16.96 -24.62 15.80
N SER A 74 16.87 -23.30 15.70
CA SER A 74 15.93 -22.61 14.83
C SER A 74 16.42 -22.63 13.37
N ILE A 75 16.51 -23.82 12.80
CA ILE A 75 16.68 -24.03 11.36
C ILE A 75 15.44 -23.44 10.68
N GLY A 76 15.60 -22.25 10.08
CA GLY A 76 14.64 -21.71 9.14
C GLY A 76 13.88 -20.47 9.60
N GLY A 77 14.45 -19.30 9.42
CA GLY A 77 13.66 -18.14 9.03
C GLY A 77 13.11 -17.20 10.10
N PHE A 78 13.50 -17.26 11.36
CA PHE A 78 13.00 -16.34 12.39
C PHE A 78 13.80 -15.04 12.58
N GLY A 79 14.98 -14.90 11.99
CA GLY A 79 15.75 -13.65 12.02
C GLY A 79 15.05 -12.46 11.34
N GLY A 80 14.24 -12.71 10.32
CA GLY A 80 13.49 -11.67 9.63
C GLY A 80 12.33 -11.06 10.44
N ALA A 81 11.75 -11.80 11.38
CA ALA A 81 10.61 -11.33 12.15
C ALA A 81 10.98 -10.21 13.16
N ALA A 82 12.21 -10.19 13.65
CA ALA A 82 12.67 -9.14 14.57
C ALA A 82 12.84 -7.81 13.84
N VAL A 83 13.47 -7.81 12.66
CA VAL A 83 13.68 -6.61 11.85
C VAL A 83 12.35 -6.09 11.31
N ASP A 84 11.44 -6.98 10.87
CA ASP A 84 10.09 -6.61 10.41
C ASP A 84 9.30 -5.88 11.50
N ASN A 85 9.40 -6.32 12.75
CA ASN A 85 8.76 -5.65 13.88
C ASN A 85 9.34 -4.25 14.14
N GLU A 86 10.66 -4.10 14.03
CA GLU A 86 11.31 -2.81 14.21
C GLU A 86 10.95 -1.84 13.07
N MET A 87 10.84 -2.31 11.83
CA MET A 87 10.32 -1.51 10.71
C MET A 87 8.89 -1.04 10.96
N LEU A 88 8.01 -1.89 11.54
CA LEU A 88 6.65 -1.50 11.92
C LEU A 88 6.64 -0.43 13.02
N ILE A 89 7.54 -0.51 13.99
CA ILE A 89 7.67 0.50 15.03
C ILE A 89 8.13 1.84 14.43
N MET A 90 9.11 1.80 13.55
CA MET A 90 9.64 2.97 12.86
C MET A 90 8.58 3.65 11.97
N ASN A 91 7.74 2.87 11.27
CA ASN A 91 6.63 3.38 10.46
C ASN A 91 5.35 3.64 11.29
N SER A 92 5.45 3.62 12.62
CA SER A 92 4.28 3.84 13.46
C SER A 92 3.78 5.28 13.41
N HIS A 93 2.46 5.44 13.54
CA HIS A 93 1.81 6.75 13.61
C HIS A 93 2.41 7.66 14.70
N ASP A 94 2.82 7.10 15.83
CA ASP A 94 3.40 7.85 16.93
C ASP A 94 4.78 8.44 16.59
N VAL A 95 5.67 7.66 15.99
CA VAL A 95 6.97 8.15 15.50
C VAL A 95 6.77 9.22 14.43
N ALA A 96 5.92 8.95 13.43
CA ALA A 96 5.63 9.90 12.37
C ALA A 96 5.01 11.21 12.91
N MET A 97 4.12 11.12 13.90
CA MET A 97 3.50 12.29 14.53
C MET A 97 4.53 13.15 15.28
N ARG A 98 5.46 12.53 15.99
CA ARG A 98 6.55 13.26 16.68
C ARG A 98 7.45 13.98 15.67
N VAL A 99 7.85 13.29 14.60
CA VAL A 99 8.65 13.90 13.51
C VAL A 99 7.90 15.07 12.87
N VAL A 100 6.60 14.89 12.56
CA VAL A 100 5.78 15.97 11.99
C VAL A 100 5.70 17.19 12.92
N LYS A 101 5.57 16.98 14.23
CA LYS A 101 5.51 18.08 15.20
C LYS A 101 6.88 18.74 15.37
N ASN A 102 7.95 17.96 15.48
CA ASN A 102 9.31 18.47 15.67
C ASN A 102 9.80 19.28 14.46
N LEU A 103 9.61 18.77 13.26
CA LEU A 103 10.02 19.42 12.02
C LEU A 103 8.94 20.33 11.42
N GLN A 104 7.79 20.44 12.06
CA GLN A 104 6.67 21.29 11.61
C GLN A 104 6.22 20.99 10.16
N LEU A 105 6.22 19.72 9.77
CA LEU A 105 5.89 19.29 8.40
C LEU A 105 4.44 19.60 7.97
N ASN A 106 3.60 20.03 8.91
CA ASN A 106 2.25 20.51 8.63
C ASN A 106 2.22 21.87 7.91
N ARG A 107 3.39 22.52 7.75
CA ARG A 107 3.56 23.82 7.07
C ARG A 107 4.60 23.66 5.96
N THR A 108 4.20 23.94 4.73
CA THR A 108 5.11 23.89 3.57
C THR A 108 5.22 25.26 2.96
N TYR A 109 6.40 25.82 2.99
CA TYR A 109 6.73 27.14 2.45
C TYR A 109 7.21 26.99 1.02
N THR A 110 6.64 27.76 0.09
CA THR A 110 7.03 27.74 -1.31
C THR A 110 7.17 29.15 -1.83
N ALA A 111 8.22 29.40 -2.60
CA ALA A 111 8.42 30.66 -3.29
C ALA A 111 8.83 30.43 -4.75
N ARG A 112 8.85 31.48 -5.54
CA ARG A 112 9.38 31.47 -6.90
C ARG A 112 10.59 32.38 -6.99
N LEU A 113 11.66 31.85 -7.58
CA LEU A 113 12.86 32.57 -7.93
C LEU A 113 13.17 32.30 -9.39
N ASP A 114 13.35 33.31 -10.20
CA ASP A 114 13.64 33.23 -11.65
C ASP A 114 12.65 32.34 -12.44
N GLY A 115 11.36 32.34 -12.00
CA GLY A 115 10.30 31.54 -12.61
C GLY A 115 10.17 30.11 -12.07
N GLU A 116 11.19 29.59 -11.41
CA GLU A 116 11.18 28.27 -10.81
C GLU A 116 10.52 28.26 -9.43
N LYS A 117 9.68 27.26 -9.18
CA LYS A 117 9.05 27.07 -7.89
C LYS A 117 9.96 26.24 -6.98
N GLN A 118 10.26 26.77 -5.81
CA GLN A 118 11.12 26.13 -4.80
C GLN A 118 10.37 25.95 -3.48
N VAL A 119 10.70 24.91 -2.75
CA VAL A 119 10.28 24.71 -1.36
C VAL A 119 11.37 25.27 -0.46
N LEU A 120 10.99 26.20 0.39
CA LEU A 120 11.88 26.80 1.38
C LEU A 120 11.91 25.91 2.61
N TRP A 121 13.12 25.58 3.06
CA TRP A 121 13.36 24.78 4.25
C TRP A 121 14.50 25.40 5.06
N GLY A 122 14.16 25.89 6.25
CA GLY A 122 15.12 26.59 7.11
C GLY A 122 15.43 28.03 6.73
N ASN A 123 15.18 28.42 5.48
CA ASN A 123 15.48 29.75 4.90
C ASN A 123 14.22 30.53 4.48
N SER A 124 13.10 30.25 5.11
CA SER A 124 11.86 30.99 4.81
C SER A 124 11.90 32.38 5.47
N PRO A 125 11.58 33.45 4.74
CA PRO A 125 11.56 34.83 5.30
C PRO A 125 10.45 35.05 6.32
N ILE A 126 9.46 34.17 6.35
CA ILE A 126 8.31 34.25 7.24
C ILE A 126 8.06 32.92 7.93
N ALA A 127 7.49 32.97 9.13
CA ALA A 127 6.94 31.82 9.82
C ALA A 127 5.45 32.02 10.08
N VAL A 128 4.65 30.95 9.92
CA VAL A 128 3.21 30.97 10.21
C VAL A 128 2.99 30.14 11.46
N GLU A 129 2.44 30.74 12.50
CA GLU A 129 2.11 30.09 13.75
C GLU A 129 0.62 30.23 14.09
N ALA A 130 0.16 29.49 15.06
CA ALA A 130 -1.20 29.56 15.58
C ALA A 130 -1.22 29.25 17.08
N ALA A 131 -2.35 29.46 17.71
CA ALA A 131 -2.53 29.12 19.12
C ALA A 131 -2.23 27.63 19.40
N PRO A 132 -1.71 27.28 20.58
CA PRO A 132 -1.45 25.90 20.96
C PRO A 132 -2.67 25.01 20.74
N GLY A 133 -2.46 23.82 20.16
CA GLY A 133 -3.53 22.87 19.85
C GLY A 133 -4.34 23.17 18.58
N TYR A 134 -4.14 24.31 17.94
CA TYR A 134 -4.86 24.66 16.72
C TYR A 134 -4.64 23.64 15.58
N PHE A 135 -3.39 23.26 15.35
CA PHE A 135 -3.05 22.31 14.28
C PHE A 135 -3.45 20.85 14.60
N ASP A 136 -3.72 20.52 15.87
CA ASP A 136 -4.27 19.22 16.27
C ASP A 136 -5.76 19.11 15.91
N THR A 137 -6.51 20.22 16.02
CA THR A 137 -7.97 20.25 15.80
C THR A 137 -8.38 20.69 14.39
N MET A 138 -7.44 21.20 13.62
CA MET A 138 -7.67 21.71 12.27
C MET A 138 -8.17 20.63 11.31
N ARG A 139 -9.32 20.87 10.68
CA ARG A 139 -9.93 19.92 9.72
C ARG A 139 -9.79 20.34 8.26
N VAL A 140 -9.31 21.54 8.01
CA VAL A 140 -9.29 22.15 6.67
C VAL A 140 -7.90 22.65 6.36
N ALA A 141 -7.36 22.26 5.19
CA ALA A 141 -6.11 22.84 4.71
C ALA A 141 -6.31 24.30 4.27
N LEU A 142 -5.42 25.17 4.74
CA LEU A 142 -5.38 26.57 4.40
C LEU A 142 -4.12 26.89 3.58
N LYS A 143 -4.24 27.87 2.69
CA LYS A 143 -3.11 28.41 1.94
C LYS A 143 -2.96 29.88 2.30
N VAL A 144 -1.84 30.22 2.88
CA VAL A 144 -1.47 31.60 3.20
C VAL A 144 -0.54 32.11 2.12
N LYS A 145 -0.93 33.16 1.43
CA LYS A 145 -0.09 33.88 0.46
C LYS A 145 0.38 35.14 1.14
N VAL A 146 1.68 35.36 1.16
CA VAL A 146 2.29 36.56 1.69
C VAL A 146 3.07 37.24 0.57
N ASP A 147 2.68 38.42 0.21
CA ASP A 147 3.36 39.26 -0.76
C ASP A 147 4.19 40.32 0.01
N ILE A 148 5.50 40.29 -0.19
CA ILE A 148 6.45 41.18 0.49
C ILE A 148 6.59 42.46 -0.37
N LEU A 149 6.25 43.61 0.21
CA LEU A 149 6.31 44.90 -0.43
C LEU A 149 7.71 45.51 -0.25
N ASP A 150 8.10 46.36 -1.19
CA ASP A 150 9.40 47.07 -1.14
C ASP A 150 9.53 47.99 0.09
N SER A 151 8.41 48.30 0.74
CA SER A 151 8.36 49.06 2.01
C SER A 151 8.69 48.25 3.27
N GLY A 152 8.96 46.94 3.14
CA GLY A 152 9.14 46.04 4.28
C GLY A 152 7.83 45.61 4.95
N LYS A 153 6.68 46.05 4.43
CA LYS A 153 5.35 45.59 4.83
C LYS A 153 4.91 44.41 3.98
N VAL A 154 3.86 43.75 4.40
CA VAL A 154 3.36 42.55 3.74
C VAL A 154 1.86 42.62 3.50
N ASP A 155 1.42 42.01 2.40
CA ASP A 155 0.01 41.71 2.17
C ASP A 155 -0.17 40.21 2.42
N VAL A 156 -1.10 39.87 3.31
CA VAL A 156 -1.36 38.48 3.70
C VAL A 156 -2.77 38.09 3.26
N LYS A 157 -2.88 37.03 2.49
CA LYS A 157 -4.15 36.49 2.04
C LYS A 157 -4.27 35.00 2.37
N VAL A 158 -5.28 34.68 3.16
CA VAL A 158 -5.57 33.29 3.54
C VAL A 158 -6.72 32.77 2.69
N THR A 159 -6.50 31.62 2.04
CA THR A 159 -7.48 31.00 1.15
C THR A 159 -7.73 29.55 1.52
N LYS A 160 -8.95 29.06 1.22
CA LYS A 160 -9.40 27.69 1.44
C LYS A 160 -9.76 27.01 0.12
N GLY A 161 -9.43 25.71 0.04
CA GLY A 161 -9.87 24.83 -1.04
C GLY A 161 -9.14 25.03 -2.36
N LEU A 162 -9.56 24.27 -3.38
CA LEU A 162 -8.94 24.26 -4.71
C LEU A 162 -9.24 25.58 -5.48
N LEU A 163 -10.44 26.13 -5.29
CA LEU A 163 -10.92 27.36 -5.95
C LEU A 163 -10.43 28.64 -5.27
N GLY A 164 -9.66 28.55 -4.16
CA GLY A 164 -9.03 29.71 -3.53
C GLY A 164 -10.00 30.71 -2.89
N ARG A 165 -11.08 30.24 -2.22
CA ARG A 165 -11.97 31.13 -1.46
C ARG A 165 -11.20 31.85 -0.37
N THR A 166 -11.18 33.17 -0.37
CA THR A 166 -10.55 33.99 0.68
C THR A 166 -11.33 33.82 1.98
N VAL A 167 -10.62 33.56 3.07
CA VAL A 167 -11.16 33.37 4.44
C VAL A 167 -10.53 34.32 5.45
N GLY A 168 -9.51 35.06 5.05
CA GLY A 168 -8.87 36.12 5.83
C GLY A 168 -7.92 36.91 4.95
N GLU A 169 -7.79 38.19 5.21
CA GLU A 169 -6.95 39.14 4.46
C GLU A 169 -6.43 40.23 5.39
N ALA A 170 -5.19 40.63 5.19
CA ALA A 170 -4.58 41.76 5.88
C ALA A 170 -3.61 42.45 4.90
N ASP A 171 -3.90 43.68 4.52
CA ASP A 171 -3.12 44.42 3.51
C ASP A 171 -2.25 45.49 4.17
N ASN A 172 -1.04 45.67 3.65
CA ASN A 172 -0.07 46.70 4.03
C ASN A 172 0.26 46.71 5.54
N VAL A 173 0.43 45.49 6.13
CA VAL A 173 0.70 45.31 7.57
C VAL A 173 2.18 45.04 7.83
N GLU A 174 2.62 45.41 9.03
CA GLU A 174 3.97 45.09 9.51
C GLU A 174 3.95 43.73 10.25
N LEU A 175 5.03 42.95 10.10
CA LEU A 175 5.21 41.70 10.86
C LEU A 175 5.79 41.99 12.26
N PRO A 176 5.35 41.28 13.30
CA PRO A 176 4.37 40.20 13.32
C PRO A 176 2.91 40.68 13.18
N THR A 177 2.10 39.92 12.45
CA THR A 177 0.67 40.21 12.30
C THR A 177 -0.19 38.97 12.51
N THR A 178 -1.41 39.18 13.01
CA THR A 178 -2.38 38.12 13.20
C THR A 178 -3.53 38.31 12.23
N VAL A 179 -3.74 37.31 11.37
CA VAL A 179 -4.86 37.29 10.41
C VAL A 179 -5.98 36.43 11.00
N LYS A 180 -7.12 37.08 11.27
CA LYS A 180 -8.33 36.38 11.72
C LYS A 180 -8.97 35.65 10.58
N THR A 181 -9.27 34.38 10.76
CA THR A 181 -9.98 33.57 9.77
C THR A 181 -11.20 32.88 10.37
N GLU A 182 -12.13 32.45 9.54
CA GLU A 182 -13.29 31.65 9.97
C GLU A 182 -12.89 30.35 10.71
N TYR A 183 -11.64 29.91 10.56
CA TYR A 183 -11.11 28.64 11.09
C TYR A 183 -10.15 28.83 12.26
N GLY A 184 -9.96 30.06 12.72
CA GLY A 184 -9.04 30.44 13.79
C GLY A 184 -7.98 31.44 13.32
N ASP A 185 -7.25 31.97 14.27
CA ASP A 185 -6.28 33.04 14.05
C ASP A 185 -4.92 32.45 13.66
N LEU A 186 -4.34 32.97 12.59
CA LEU A 186 -3.00 32.62 12.13
C LEU A 186 -2.08 33.83 12.34
N MET A 187 -0.97 33.61 13.02
CA MET A 187 0.06 34.62 13.24
C MET A 187 1.18 34.44 12.21
N VAL A 188 1.51 35.51 11.50
CA VAL A 188 2.63 35.56 10.58
C VAL A 188 3.76 36.32 11.24
N LEU A 189 4.90 35.65 11.39
CA LEU A 189 6.09 36.18 12.04
C LEU A 189 7.18 36.46 11.01
N LYS A 190 8.02 37.45 11.32
CA LYS A 190 9.25 37.74 10.60
C LYS A 190 10.35 36.81 11.07
N THR A 191 11.11 36.20 10.14
CA THR A 191 12.32 35.41 10.45
C THR A 191 13.58 36.24 10.20
N ALA A 192 14.74 35.69 10.55
CA ALA A 192 16.03 36.33 10.31
C ALA A 192 16.33 36.57 8.82
N ASP A 193 15.75 35.74 7.93
CA ASP A 193 15.98 35.82 6.48
C ASP A 193 15.09 36.86 5.77
N PHE A 194 14.19 37.54 6.49
CA PHE A 194 13.21 38.44 5.91
C PHE A 194 13.85 39.63 5.20
N ASP A 195 14.83 40.27 5.83
CA ASP A 195 15.41 41.53 5.28
C ASP A 195 16.32 41.29 4.07
N ASN A 196 16.83 40.09 3.90
CA ASN A 196 17.74 39.69 2.81
C ASN A 196 17.05 38.74 1.79
N THR A 197 15.72 38.65 1.82
CA THR A 197 15.03 37.69 0.97
C THR A 197 14.97 38.12 -0.50
N PRO A 198 15.27 37.24 -1.46
CA PRO A 198 15.06 37.52 -2.88
C PRO A 198 13.61 37.26 -3.30
N TYR A 199 12.75 36.77 -2.41
CA TYR A 199 11.39 36.33 -2.73
C TYR A 199 10.38 37.44 -2.53
N LYS A 200 9.66 37.82 -3.59
CA LYS A 200 8.54 38.77 -3.51
C LYS A 200 7.25 38.16 -3.00
N THR A 201 7.04 36.86 -3.22
CA THR A 201 5.82 36.17 -2.80
C THR A 201 6.18 34.84 -2.17
N VAL A 202 5.70 34.60 -0.97
CA VAL A 202 5.80 33.30 -0.28
C VAL A 202 4.40 32.71 -0.10
N LYS A 203 4.24 31.45 -0.45
CA LYS A 203 3.00 30.71 -0.25
C LYS A 203 3.23 29.62 0.78
N VAL A 204 2.42 29.60 1.81
CA VAL A 204 2.47 28.60 2.88
C VAL A 204 1.23 27.73 2.81
N SER A 205 1.43 26.45 2.67
CA SER A 205 0.34 25.48 2.80
C SER A 205 0.33 24.98 4.23
N VAL A 206 -0.76 25.17 4.93
CA VAL A 206 -0.97 24.81 6.33
C VAL A 206 -2.00 23.70 6.40
N THR A 207 -1.65 22.60 7.07
CA THR A 207 -2.53 21.43 7.27
C THR A 207 -2.53 21.02 8.73
N SER A 208 -3.42 20.11 9.13
CA SER A 208 -3.35 19.51 10.47
C SER A 208 -2.15 18.57 10.56
N TYR A 209 -1.68 18.36 11.79
CA TYR A 209 -0.63 17.36 12.06
C TYR A 209 -1.04 15.96 11.59
N GLU A 210 -2.32 15.61 11.74
CA GLU A 210 -2.86 14.32 11.32
C GLU A 210 -2.75 14.10 9.80
N ILE A 211 -3.08 15.13 9.00
CA ILE A 211 -2.96 15.07 7.53
C ILE A 211 -1.49 14.98 7.13
N ALA A 212 -0.62 15.77 7.75
CA ALA A 212 0.80 15.75 7.49
C ALA A 212 1.42 14.39 7.88
N CYS A 213 1.01 13.80 9.00
CA CYS A 213 1.43 12.48 9.45
C CYS A 213 1.01 11.38 8.46
N LYS A 214 -0.24 11.38 7.99
CA LYS A 214 -0.70 10.44 6.96
C LYS A 214 0.04 10.59 5.64
N LEU A 215 0.42 11.81 5.28
CA LEU A 215 1.21 12.05 4.08
C LEU A 215 2.64 11.54 4.26
N LEU A 216 3.26 11.78 5.41
CA LEU A 216 4.59 11.30 5.74
C LEU A 216 4.65 9.77 5.69
N THR A 217 3.76 9.08 6.41
CA THR A 217 3.73 7.60 6.44
C THR A 217 3.47 6.97 5.08
N LYS A 218 2.75 7.67 4.19
CA LYS A 218 2.50 7.20 2.83
C LYS A 218 3.70 7.36 1.90
N THR A 219 4.53 8.37 2.13
CA THR A 219 5.69 8.70 1.28
C THR A 219 7.00 8.15 1.82
N LEU A 220 7.02 7.77 3.09
CA LEU A 220 8.14 7.10 3.75
C LEU A 220 8.22 5.65 3.24
N PHE A 221 9.42 5.25 2.84
CA PHE A 221 9.72 3.88 2.44
C PHE A 221 10.74 3.32 3.43
N ILE A 222 10.41 2.20 4.05
CA ILE A 222 11.26 1.50 5.01
C ILE A 222 11.36 0.06 4.55
N ASP A 223 12.59 -0.41 4.37
CA ASP A 223 12.86 -1.77 3.91
C ASP A 223 14.16 -2.28 4.54
N VAL A 224 14.44 -3.55 4.37
CA VAL A 224 15.70 -4.15 4.82
C VAL A 224 16.82 -3.75 3.85
N ALA A 225 17.88 -3.13 4.35
CA ALA A 225 18.99 -2.67 3.52
C ALA A 225 19.77 -3.85 2.89
N SER A 226 19.88 -4.97 3.62
CA SER A 226 20.57 -6.18 3.14
C SER A 226 19.88 -7.43 3.65
N LYS A 227 19.71 -8.42 2.78
CA LYS A 227 19.15 -9.75 3.14
C LYS A 227 20.03 -10.55 4.11
N LEU A 228 21.24 -10.11 4.35
CA LEU A 228 22.24 -10.80 5.18
C LEU A 228 22.58 -10.02 6.46
N GLY A 229 21.95 -8.88 6.71
CA GLY A 229 22.23 -8.03 7.86
C GLY A 229 20.97 -7.41 8.45
N ASP A 230 21.02 -7.05 9.72
CA ASP A 230 19.91 -6.45 10.47
C ASP A 230 19.85 -4.91 10.29
N ALA A 231 20.22 -4.42 9.09
CA ALA A 231 20.17 -3.02 8.74
C ALA A 231 18.85 -2.64 8.08
N ILE A 232 18.25 -1.56 8.56
CA ILE A 232 17.00 -0.98 8.04
C ILE A 232 17.35 0.23 7.18
N LEU A 233 16.90 0.22 5.93
CA LEU A 233 16.96 1.35 5.01
C LEU A 233 15.72 2.22 5.17
N VAL A 234 15.94 3.51 5.39
CA VAL A 234 14.89 4.52 5.49
C VAL A 234 15.03 5.48 4.32
N GLU A 235 14.02 5.58 3.48
CA GLU A 235 14.02 6.47 2.32
C GLU A 235 12.82 7.41 2.36
N TYR A 236 13.08 8.65 1.98
CA TYR A 236 12.04 9.66 1.87
C TYR A 236 12.26 10.55 0.63
N LYS A 237 11.18 10.78 -0.12
CA LYS A 237 11.21 11.69 -1.28
C LYS A 237 10.68 13.06 -0.89
N ALA A 238 11.55 14.06 -0.96
CA ALA A 238 11.24 15.43 -0.58
C ALA A 238 11.48 16.41 -1.74
N PRO A 239 10.75 17.52 -1.78
CA PRO A 239 10.97 18.56 -2.78
C PRO A 239 12.21 19.43 -2.51
N ASN A 240 12.84 19.28 -1.34
CA ASN A 240 14.06 19.95 -0.92
C ASN A 240 15.01 18.91 -0.32
N ARG A 241 16.31 18.96 -0.68
CA ARG A 241 17.33 17.99 -0.24
C ARG A 241 17.49 17.98 1.29
N GLN A 242 17.66 19.17 1.88
CA GLN A 242 17.86 19.30 3.32
C GLN A 242 16.63 18.80 4.09
N MET A 243 15.43 19.15 3.63
CA MET A 243 14.19 18.63 4.19
C MET A 243 14.16 17.09 4.16
N GLY A 244 14.62 16.49 3.06
CA GLY A 244 14.66 15.03 2.94
C GLY A 244 15.59 14.39 3.97
N MET A 245 16.80 14.91 4.10
CA MET A 245 17.79 14.44 5.08
C MET A 245 17.31 14.64 6.52
N ASP A 246 16.76 15.81 6.84
CA ASP A 246 16.25 16.11 8.18
C ASP A 246 15.10 15.19 8.57
N VAL A 247 14.19 14.86 7.64
CA VAL A 247 13.08 13.92 7.90
C VAL A 247 13.62 12.52 8.16
N VAL A 248 14.54 12.01 7.35
CA VAL A 248 15.12 10.67 7.54
C VAL A 248 15.86 10.59 8.87
N ASN A 249 16.70 11.58 9.18
CA ASN A 249 17.42 11.65 10.46
C ASN A 249 16.45 11.75 11.64
N ALA A 250 15.39 12.55 11.52
CA ALA A 250 14.38 12.66 12.57
C ALA A 250 13.60 11.36 12.80
N ILE A 251 13.28 10.62 11.75
CA ILE A 251 12.63 9.29 11.88
C ILE A 251 13.54 8.34 12.64
N MET A 252 14.83 8.27 12.29
CA MET A 252 15.80 7.41 12.98
C MET A 252 15.98 7.85 14.45
N ALA A 253 16.06 9.15 14.71
CA ALA A 253 16.19 9.70 16.06
C ALA A 253 14.96 9.44 16.93
N GLU A 254 13.75 9.69 16.42
CA GLU A 254 12.50 9.44 17.15
C GLU A 254 12.24 7.95 17.38
N TYR A 255 12.62 7.10 16.44
CA TYR A 255 12.61 5.65 16.64
C TYR A 255 13.53 5.26 17.80
N ASN A 256 14.79 5.73 17.82
CA ASN A 256 15.73 5.47 18.89
C ASN A 256 15.22 5.98 20.24
N ALA A 257 14.67 7.19 20.27
CA ALA A 257 14.09 7.76 21.49
C ALA A 257 12.90 6.91 22.00
N LYS A 258 12.04 6.44 21.11
CA LYS A 258 10.92 5.58 21.48
C LYS A 258 11.38 4.21 21.98
N ARG A 259 12.38 3.62 21.34
CA ARG A 259 12.97 2.35 21.76
C ARG A 259 13.61 2.49 23.14
N LEU A 260 14.38 3.54 23.36
CA LEU A 260 14.97 3.86 24.67
C LEU A 260 13.89 4.06 25.74
N GLN A 261 12.85 4.84 25.45
CA GLN A 261 11.71 5.03 26.36
C GLN A 261 11.06 3.69 26.75
N ARG A 262 10.87 2.78 25.77
CA ARG A 262 10.29 1.46 26.02
C ARG A 262 11.18 0.61 26.90
N THR A 263 12.50 0.61 26.65
CA THR A 263 13.49 -0.10 27.48
C THR A 263 13.49 0.43 28.92
N HIS A 264 13.49 1.75 29.09
CA HIS A 264 13.42 2.37 30.41
C HIS A 264 12.11 2.04 31.14
N SER A 265 10.96 2.09 30.47
CA SER A 265 9.68 1.73 31.11
C SER A 265 9.68 0.28 31.58
N ARG A 266 10.19 -0.63 30.76
CA ARG A 266 10.31 -2.05 31.13
C ARG A 266 11.27 -2.25 32.30
N ALA A 267 12.45 -1.62 32.24
CA ALA A 267 13.42 -1.71 33.32
C ALA A 267 12.86 -1.12 34.66
N ALA A 268 12.07 -0.04 34.59
CA ALA A 268 11.42 0.53 35.78
C ALA A 268 10.41 -0.44 36.42
N GLU A 269 9.58 -1.10 35.59
CA GLU A 269 8.63 -2.12 36.04
C GLU A 269 9.35 -3.33 36.68
N GLU A 270 10.48 -3.75 36.11
CA GLU A 270 11.31 -4.81 36.64
C GLU A 270 11.93 -4.43 37.99
N VAL A 271 12.45 -3.19 38.12
CA VAL A 271 13.01 -2.68 39.41
C VAL A 271 11.94 -2.67 40.50
N GLU A 272 10.73 -2.16 40.17
CA GLU A 272 9.62 -2.13 41.12
C GLU A 272 9.23 -3.54 41.59
N TYR A 273 9.20 -4.50 40.63
CA TYR A 273 8.95 -5.92 40.96
C TYR A 273 10.01 -6.49 41.93
N TYR A 274 11.31 -6.26 41.63
CA TYR A 274 12.40 -6.74 42.49
C TYR A 274 12.40 -6.07 43.84
N ASP A 275 12.12 -4.78 43.92
CA ASP A 275 12.02 -4.06 45.19
C ASP A 275 10.90 -4.63 46.08
N GLY A 276 9.74 -4.95 45.47
CA GLY A 276 8.65 -5.60 46.18
C GLY A 276 9.02 -7.02 46.68
N ALA A 277 9.70 -7.79 45.83
CA ALA A 277 10.15 -9.15 46.19
C ALA A 277 11.22 -9.14 47.28
N ILE A 278 12.18 -8.20 47.21
CA ILE A 278 13.23 -8.00 48.23
C ILE A 278 12.60 -7.61 49.56
N ALA A 279 11.66 -6.66 49.57
CA ALA A 279 11.01 -6.21 50.81
C ALA A 279 10.26 -7.37 51.50
N LYS A 280 9.55 -8.20 50.75
CA LYS A 280 8.89 -9.41 51.26
C LYS A 280 9.90 -10.39 51.83
N LEU A 281 10.97 -10.67 51.12
CA LEU A 281 12.00 -11.61 51.52
C LEU A 281 12.76 -11.13 52.77
N MET A 282 13.01 -9.83 52.89
CA MET A 282 13.63 -9.25 54.11
C MET A 282 12.75 -9.46 55.34
N THR A 283 11.44 -9.33 55.21
CA THR A 283 10.51 -9.62 56.33
C THR A 283 10.58 -11.10 56.71
N GLU A 284 10.56 -12.00 55.72
CA GLU A 284 10.66 -13.43 55.95
C GLU A 284 12.04 -13.83 56.55
N LEU A 285 13.12 -13.16 56.14
CA LEU A 285 14.46 -13.36 56.67
C LEU A 285 14.52 -12.95 58.14
N GLY A 286 13.93 -11.80 58.48
CA GLY A 286 13.82 -11.31 59.86
C GLY A 286 13.06 -12.30 60.75
N ASP A 287 11.99 -12.91 60.25
CA ASP A 287 11.25 -13.94 60.98
C ASP A 287 12.09 -15.20 61.24
N VAL A 288 12.91 -15.61 60.26
CA VAL A 288 13.81 -16.77 60.39
C VAL A 288 14.98 -16.44 61.38
N GLU A 289 15.54 -15.25 61.30
CA GLU A 289 16.58 -14.77 62.22
C GLU A 289 16.07 -14.72 63.65
N LYS A 290 14.83 -14.29 63.83
CA LYS A 290 14.18 -14.29 65.15
C LYS A 290 13.98 -15.74 65.65
N LYS A 291 13.52 -16.65 64.80
CA LYS A 291 13.41 -18.07 65.15
C LYS A 291 14.76 -18.66 65.54
N GLU A 292 15.84 -18.32 64.82
CA GLU A 292 17.20 -18.76 65.13
C GLU A 292 17.63 -18.20 66.50
N ALA A 293 17.43 -16.94 66.77
CA ALA A 293 17.76 -16.30 68.06
C ALA A 293 16.97 -16.93 69.23
N ASP A 294 15.66 -17.14 69.03
CA ASP A 294 14.78 -17.79 70.00
C ASP A 294 15.22 -19.21 70.30
N PHE A 295 15.60 -19.97 69.25
CA PHE A 295 16.13 -21.33 69.42
C PHE A 295 17.44 -21.33 70.22
N LEU A 296 18.40 -20.47 69.83
CA LEU A 296 19.69 -20.36 70.53
C LEU A 296 19.53 -19.92 71.97
N SER A 297 18.55 -19.06 72.27
CA SER A 297 18.28 -18.61 73.63
C SER A 297 17.64 -19.68 74.53
N LYS A 298 16.80 -20.57 73.97
CA LYS A 298 16.04 -21.56 74.73
C LYS A 298 16.78 -22.91 74.88
N ASP A 299 17.52 -23.35 73.89
CA ASP A 299 18.00 -24.71 73.83
C ASP A 299 19.53 -24.91 73.79
N GLY A 300 20.31 -23.81 73.92
CA GLY A 300 21.77 -23.80 74.10
C GLY A 300 22.55 -24.88 73.34
N LEU A 301 23.35 -24.54 72.42
CA LEU A 301 24.38 -25.27 71.68
C LEU A 301 24.74 -26.71 72.15
N LEU A 302 23.99 -27.70 71.78
CA LEU A 302 24.39 -29.12 71.83
C LEU A 302 24.22 -29.81 70.49
N ALA A 303 24.85 -29.27 69.46
CA ALA A 303 24.91 -29.91 68.15
C ALA A 303 26.35 -29.87 67.64
N THR A 304 26.92 -31.06 67.38
CA THR A 304 28.25 -31.19 66.76
C THR A 304 28.18 -30.67 65.30
N PRO A 305 29.01 -29.68 64.97
CA PRO A 305 28.88 -28.93 63.72
C PRO A 305 29.18 -29.73 62.46
N GLU A 306 29.97 -30.82 62.57
CA GLU A 306 30.54 -31.52 61.41
C GLU A 306 29.57 -32.45 60.68
N THR A 307 28.76 -33.19 61.42
CA THR A 307 27.76 -34.10 60.81
C THR A 307 26.53 -33.33 60.31
N ALA A 308 26.19 -32.27 60.97
CA ALA A 308 25.09 -31.37 60.56
C ALA A 308 25.44 -30.61 59.29
N SER A 309 26.70 -30.16 59.11
CA SER A 309 27.13 -29.36 57.95
C SER A 309 27.17 -30.20 56.66
N MET A 310 27.57 -31.45 56.71
CA MET A 310 27.67 -32.30 55.54
C MET A 310 26.27 -32.70 54.98
N LEU A 311 25.33 -33.04 55.87
CA LEU A 311 23.94 -33.30 55.51
C LEU A 311 23.17 -32.03 55.15
N ALA A 312 23.48 -30.90 55.81
CA ALA A 312 22.93 -29.58 55.46
C ALA A 312 23.36 -29.14 54.06
N GLY A 313 24.64 -29.36 53.68
CA GLY A 313 25.15 -28.98 52.36
C GLY A 313 24.42 -29.70 51.22
N THR A 314 24.24 -31.04 51.35
CA THR A 314 23.54 -31.84 50.33
C THR A 314 22.05 -31.48 50.22
N ALA A 315 21.37 -31.29 51.37
CA ALA A 315 19.96 -30.89 51.36
C ALA A 315 19.77 -29.44 50.91
N MET A 316 20.77 -28.59 51.12
CA MET A 316 20.77 -27.21 50.68
C MET A 316 20.87 -27.04 49.15
N THR A 317 21.77 -27.79 48.52
CA THR A 317 21.90 -27.82 47.07
C THR A 317 20.60 -28.27 46.40
N ASN A 318 19.98 -29.33 46.99
CA ASN A 318 18.70 -29.85 46.48
C ASN A 318 17.55 -28.86 46.70
N LYS A 319 17.53 -28.12 47.78
CA LYS A 319 16.48 -27.12 48.05
C LYS A 319 16.64 -25.85 47.25
N MET A 320 17.86 -25.45 46.85
CA MET A 320 18.07 -24.40 45.88
C MET A 320 17.51 -24.78 44.51
N ALA A 321 17.79 -25.99 44.07
CA ALA A 321 17.22 -26.49 42.84
C ALA A 321 15.68 -26.62 42.93
N ASP A 322 15.12 -27.04 44.08
CA ASP A 322 13.67 -27.05 44.34
C ASP A 322 13.06 -25.66 44.25
N VAL A 323 13.70 -24.63 44.83
CA VAL A 323 13.23 -23.24 44.75
C VAL A 323 13.20 -22.76 43.30
N GLN A 324 14.27 -23.02 42.55
CA GLN A 324 14.29 -22.67 41.10
C GLN A 324 13.19 -23.42 40.34
N ALA A 325 13.01 -24.71 40.57
CA ALA A 325 11.96 -25.47 39.92
C ALA A 325 10.54 -24.98 40.29
N ARG A 326 10.33 -24.56 41.57
CA ARG A 326 9.05 -23.95 41.99
C ARG A 326 8.81 -22.56 41.38
N GLN A 327 9.86 -21.73 41.23
CA GLN A 327 9.74 -20.46 40.52
C GLN A 327 9.37 -20.66 39.06
N ILE A 328 10.03 -21.60 38.39
CA ILE A 328 9.70 -21.98 37.01
C ILE A 328 8.25 -22.49 36.92
N LEU A 329 7.86 -23.35 37.87
CA LEU A 329 6.50 -23.88 37.94
C LEU A 329 5.46 -22.77 38.12
N ASP A 330 5.65 -21.87 39.08
CA ASP A 330 4.75 -20.74 39.36
C ASP A 330 4.63 -19.82 38.13
N TYR A 331 5.76 -19.52 37.49
CA TYR A 331 5.78 -18.74 36.27
C TYR A 331 4.92 -19.38 35.16
N TYR A 332 5.19 -20.66 34.84
CA TYR A 332 4.44 -21.32 33.79
C TYR A 332 2.99 -21.60 34.15
N GLN A 333 2.63 -21.76 35.42
CA GLN A 333 1.25 -21.81 35.87
C GLN A 333 0.53 -20.48 35.64
N LYS A 334 1.18 -19.34 35.91
CA LYS A 334 0.65 -18.01 35.63
C LYS A 334 0.51 -17.76 34.13
N VAL A 335 1.53 -18.14 33.35
CA VAL A 335 1.46 -18.08 31.87
C VAL A 335 0.27 -18.92 31.37
N LEU A 336 0.14 -20.16 31.84
CA LEU A 336 -0.96 -21.04 31.45
C LEU A 336 -2.33 -20.49 31.84
N ALA A 337 -2.45 -19.94 33.06
CA ALA A 337 -3.68 -19.30 33.54
C ALA A 337 -4.03 -18.07 32.69
N ALA A 338 -3.05 -17.21 32.41
CA ALA A 338 -3.23 -16.04 31.56
C ALA A 338 -3.67 -16.46 30.13
N MET A 339 -3.03 -17.47 29.55
CA MET A 339 -3.37 -17.97 28.21
C MET A 339 -4.75 -18.61 28.13
N LYS A 340 -5.19 -19.28 29.19
CA LYS A 340 -6.54 -19.86 29.26
C LYS A 340 -7.63 -18.82 29.56
N ALA A 341 -7.30 -17.72 30.25
CA ALA A 341 -8.20 -16.63 30.56
C ALA A 341 -8.37 -15.66 29.38
N ASP A 342 -7.27 -15.37 28.65
CA ASP A 342 -7.26 -14.43 27.53
C ASP A 342 -7.56 -15.14 26.19
N ALA A 343 -8.83 -15.48 25.98
CA ALA A 343 -9.27 -16.08 24.72
C ALA A 343 -9.20 -15.10 23.52
N GLY A 344 -9.13 -13.79 23.76
CA GLY A 344 -9.12 -12.74 22.74
C GLY A 344 -7.72 -12.28 22.32
N GLY A 345 -6.67 -12.68 23.03
CA GLY A 345 -5.31 -12.20 22.78
C GLY A 345 -5.19 -10.69 23.04
N GLU A 346 -5.68 -10.23 24.18
CA GLU A 346 -5.72 -8.81 24.52
C GLU A 346 -4.73 -8.44 25.65
N GLU A 347 -4.31 -9.39 26.45
CA GLU A 347 -3.45 -9.16 27.61
C GLU A 347 -2.00 -9.58 27.33
N PHE A 348 -1.06 -8.86 27.94
CA PHE A 348 0.35 -9.22 27.91
C PHE A 348 0.68 -10.24 29.01
N VAL A 349 1.52 -11.18 28.67
CA VAL A 349 2.08 -12.13 29.61
C VAL A 349 3.34 -11.53 30.25
N PRO A 350 3.47 -11.52 31.58
CA PRO A 350 4.67 -11.01 32.22
C PRO A 350 5.90 -11.84 31.81
N VAL A 351 6.96 -11.17 31.43
CA VAL A 351 8.28 -11.77 31.19
C VAL A 351 9.07 -11.68 32.48
N VAL A 352 9.61 -12.79 32.95
CA VAL A 352 10.46 -12.85 34.15
C VAL A 352 11.90 -13.10 33.71
N GLU A 353 12.79 -12.23 34.17
CA GLU A 353 14.23 -12.37 33.88
C GLU A 353 14.77 -13.68 34.46
N GLY A 354 15.61 -14.39 33.70
CA GLY A 354 16.14 -15.69 34.08
C GLY A 354 15.28 -16.90 33.66
N ILE A 355 14.08 -16.67 33.09
CA ILE A 355 13.27 -17.70 32.44
C ILE A 355 13.02 -17.23 31.00
N PRO A 356 14.00 -17.40 30.09
CA PRO A 356 13.83 -16.98 28.71
C PRO A 356 12.76 -17.86 28.02
N ASP A 357 11.65 -17.23 27.67
CA ASP A 357 10.62 -17.88 26.87
C ASP A 357 10.37 -17.05 25.60
N ALA A 358 10.99 -17.51 24.51
CA ALA A 358 10.86 -16.87 23.22
C ALA A 358 9.40 -16.83 22.74
N ASN A 359 8.57 -17.79 23.18
CA ASN A 359 7.16 -17.83 22.81
C ASN A 359 6.38 -16.71 23.50
N VAL A 360 6.69 -16.45 24.78
CA VAL A 360 6.09 -15.33 25.54
C VAL A 360 6.45 -13.99 24.89
N THR A 361 7.70 -13.82 24.49
CA THR A 361 8.14 -12.59 23.80
C THR A 361 7.41 -12.43 22.48
N SER A 362 7.37 -13.47 21.66
CA SER A 362 6.69 -13.47 20.35
C SER A 362 5.18 -13.23 20.46
N TYR A 363 4.55 -13.78 21.51
CA TYR A 363 3.14 -13.55 21.79
C TYR A 363 2.88 -12.11 22.19
N ASN A 364 3.65 -11.58 23.11
CA ASN A 364 3.53 -10.18 23.57
C ASN A 364 3.74 -9.18 22.43
N GLU A 365 4.67 -9.44 21.51
CA GLU A 365 4.88 -8.65 20.30
C GLU A 365 3.68 -8.72 19.36
N ALA A 366 3.09 -9.89 19.20
CA ALA A 366 1.89 -10.06 18.39
C ALA A 366 0.68 -9.33 18.99
N VAL A 367 0.47 -9.42 20.31
CA VAL A 367 -0.56 -8.69 21.05
C VAL A 367 -0.37 -7.18 20.92
N TRP A 368 0.88 -6.71 21.06
CA TRP A 368 1.20 -5.31 20.88
C TRP A 368 0.88 -4.82 19.47
N SER A 369 1.27 -5.60 18.45
CA SER A 369 0.98 -5.31 17.05
C SER A 369 -0.52 -5.27 16.77
N LYS A 370 -1.31 -6.18 17.40
CA LYS A 370 -2.77 -6.19 17.34
C LYS A 370 -3.36 -4.91 17.92
N ARG A 371 -2.93 -4.50 19.11
CA ARG A 371 -3.39 -3.26 19.76
C ARG A 371 -3.05 -2.02 18.94
N GLN A 372 -1.90 -2.02 18.29
CA GLN A 372 -1.51 -0.93 17.40
C GLN A 372 -2.39 -0.89 16.14
N LEU A 373 -2.63 -2.03 15.53
CA LEU A 373 -3.43 -2.13 14.32
C LEU A 373 -4.90 -1.77 14.58
N LEU A 374 -5.47 -2.13 15.71
CA LEU A 374 -6.84 -1.79 16.12
C LEU A 374 -7.08 -0.29 16.28
N ARG A 375 -6.01 0.53 16.49
CA ARG A 375 -6.14 1.99 16.52
C ARG A 375 -6.32 2.63 15.14
N SER A 376 -5.97 1.91 14.07
CA SER A 376 -5.91 2.44 12.71
C SER A 376 -6.72 1.64 11.68
N ALA A 377 -7.22 0.45 12.04
CA ALA A 377 -7.89 -0.47 11.12
C ALA A 377 -9.26 -0.91 11.68
N THR A 378 -10.19 -1.20 10.80
CA THR A 378 -11.48 -1.83 11.12
C THR A 378 -11.31 -3.35 11.34
N GLU A 379 -12.23 -3.96 12.08
CA GLU A 379 -12.20 -5.39 12.46
C GLU A 379 -12.06 -6.36 11.28
N ASN A 380 -12.48 -5.97 10.08
CA ASN A 380 -12.42 -6.79 8.86
C ASN A 380 -11.10 -6.62 8.07
N ASN A 381 -10.09 -5.99 8.63
CA ASN A 381 -8.79 -5.85 7.96
C ASN A 381 -8.09 -7.21 7.87
N THR A 382 -7.67 -7.59 6.65
CA THR A 382 -6.98 -8.87 6.37
C THR A 382 -5.72 -9.05 7.22
N ALA A 383 -4.99 -7.97 7.49
CA ALA A 383 -3.81 -7.99 8.36
C ALA A 383 -4.18 -8.30 9.81
N LEU A 384 -5.33 -7.80 10.29
CA LEU A 384 -5.83 -8.09 11.64
C LEU A 384 -6.26 -9.55 11.75
N VAL A 385 -6.90 -10.10 10.73
CA VAL A 385 -7.28 -11.53 10.67
C VAL A 385 -6.04 -12.43 10.72
N GLN A 386 -5.03 -12.12 9.93
CA GLN A 386 -3.75 -12.86 9.94
C GLN A 386 -3.05 -12.77 11.29
N LEU A 387 -3.08 -11.59 11.92
CA LEU A 387 -2.47 -11.36 13.21
C LEU A 387 -3.20 -12.11 14.34
N ASN A 388 -4.53 -12.13 14.30
CA ASN A 388 -5.34 -12.94 15.22
C ASN A 388 -5.01 -14.42 15.08
N HIS A 389 -4.93 -14.93 13.85
CA HIS A 389 -4.55 -16.33 13.62
C HIS A 389 -3.14 -16.65 14.15
N ARG A 390 -2.19 -15.71 13.97
CA ARG A 390 -0.83 -15.84 14.53
C ARG A 390 -0.86 -15.83 16.07
N ILE A 391 -1.67 -14.97 16.69
CA ILE A 391 -1.86 -14.93 18.14
C ILE A 391 -2.43 -16.24 18.65
N ASP A 392 -3.44 -16.79 17.97
CA ASP A 392 -4.05 -18.09 18.33
C ASP A 392 -3.02 -19.22 18.27
N MET A 393 -2.25 -19.30 17.18
CA MET A 393 -1.19 -20.31 17.06
C MET A 393 -0.11 -20.17 18.14
N LEU A 394 0.31 -18.94 18.45
CA LEU A 394 1.29 -18.68 19.50
C LEU A 394 0.72 -19.04 20.87
N ARG A 395 -0.54 -18.75 21.12
CA ARG A 395 -1.24 -19.12 22.35
C ARG A 395 -1.27 -20.65 22.53
N ASP A 396 -1.66 -21.38 21.49
CA ASP A 396 -1.71 -22.85 21.56
C ASP A 396 -0.31 -23.43 21.80
N LEU A 397 0.71 -22.92 21.13
CA LEU A 397 2.10 -23.29 21.35
C LEU A 397 2.57 -22.98 22.79
N MET A 398 2.16 -21.81 23.32
CA MET A 398 2.48 -21.42 24.69
C MET A 398 1.78 -22.30 25.73
N ILE A 399 0.51 -22.66 25.49
CA ILE A 399 -0.23 -23.60 26.36
C ILE A 399 0.49 -24.94 26.40
N GLU A 400 0.83 -25.52 25.23
CA GLU A 400 1.56 -26.79 25.13
C GLU A 400 2.93 -26.72 25.81
N SER A 401 3.68 -25.63 25.52
CA SER A 401 5.00 -25.40 26.14
C SER A 401 4.88 -25.25 27.66
N ALA A 402 3.92 -24.46 28.15
CA ALA A 402 3.69 -24.28 29.57
C ALA A 402 3.28 -25.56 30.26
N GLU A 403 2.39 -26.38 29.67
CA GLU A 403 2.00 -27.67 30.22
C GLU A 403 3.17 -28.66 30.30
N LYS A 404 4.04 -28.68 29.27
CA LYS A 404 5.28 -29.51 29.29
C LYS A 404 6.25 -29.02 30.37
N MET A 405 6.44 -27.73 30.50
CA MET A 405 7.35 -27.16 31.53
C MET A 405 6.79 -27.36 32.93
N ILE A 406 5.48 -27.20 33.14
CA ILE A 406 4.81 -27.54 34.41
C ILE A 406 5.02 -29.01 34.78
N ALA A 407 4.82 -29.92 33.82
CA ALA A 407 5.03 -31.35 34.05
C ALA A 407 6.50 -31.65 34.39
N LYS A 408 7.45 -31.05 33.66
CA LYS A 408 8.89 -31.19 33.93
C LYS A 408 9.25 -30.67 35.32
N SER A 409 8.85 -29.42 35.66
CA SER A 409 9.14 -28.85 36.97
C SER A 409 8.51 -29.61 38.13
N LYS A 410 7.29 -30.14 37.96
CA LYS A 410 6.66 -31.03 38.94
C LYS A 410 7.46 -32.31 39.17
N ASN A 411 7.96 -32.92 38.10
CA ASN A 411 8.79 -34.13 38.20
C ASN A 411 10.14 -33.84 38.88
N GLU A 412 10.74 -32.69 38.56
CA GLU A 412 11.98 -32.23 39.21
C GLU A 412 11.76 -31.99 40.71
N ILE A 413 10.69 -31.26 41.10
CA ILE A 413 10.31 -31.02 42.50
C ILE A 413 10.09 -32.36 43.22
N ALA A 414 9.30 -33.29 42.63
CA ALA A 414 9.05 -34.57 43.21
C ALA A 414 10.34 -35.40 43.40
N SER A 415 11.26 -35.32 42.46
CA SER A 415 12.57 -35.97 42.56
C SER A 415 13.39 -35.38 43.73
N MET A 416 13.38 -34.06 43.87
CA MET A 416 14.11 -33.38 44.95
C MET A 416 13.47 -33.60 46.31
N ASP A 417 12.14 -33.66 46.39
CA ASP A 417 11.42 -34.02 47.62
C ASP A 417 11.78 -35.44 48.08
N ASN A 418 11.87 -36.38 47.13
CA ASN A 418 12.29 -37.75 47.43
C ASN A 418 13.73 -37.83 47.95
N VAL A 419 14.66 -37.09 47.33
CA VAL A 419 16.07 -37.02 47.80
C VAL A 419 16.17 -36.34 49.16
N THR A 420 15.38 -35.30 49.37
CA THR A 420 15.33 -34.60 50.66
C THR A 420 14.71 -35.49 51.76
N ALA A 421 13.65 -36.24 51.43
CA ALA A 421 13.06 -37.21 52.36
C ALA A 421 14.03 -38.36 52.68
N ALA A 422 14.78 -38.85 51.71
CA ALA A 422 15.82 -39.86 51.90
C ALA A 422 17.00 -39.34 52.76
N ALA A 423 17.38 -38.07 52.60
CA ALA A 423 18.37 -37.44 53.44
C ALA A 423 17.85 -37.23 54.88
N THR A 424 16.58 -36.89 55.03
CA THR A 424 15.93 -36.70 56.34
C THR A 424 15.74 -38.04 57.07
N SER A 425 15.42 -39.15 56.37
CA SER A 425 15.28 -40.46 56.99
C SER A 425 16.60 -41.00 57.54
N LYS A 426 17.74 -40.59 56.99
CA LYS A 426 19.08 -40.92 57.53
C LYS A 426 19.45 -40.12 58.78
N LEU A 427 18.63 -39.12 59.13
CA LEU A 427 18.82 -38.25 60.29
C LEU A 427 18.10 -38.73 61.56
N VAL A 428 17.48 -39.93 61.52
CA VAL A 428 16.71 -40.46 62.65
C VAL A 428 17.58 -40.68 63.90
N ASP A 429 18.90 -40.80 63.76
CA ASP A 429 19.86 -40.98 64.88
C ASP A 429 20.42 -39.65 65.40
N VAL A 430 19.99 -38.47 64.84
CA VAL A 430 20.45 -37.15 65.32
C VAL A 430 19.42 -36.54 66.27
N PRO A 431 19.82 -35.95 67.40
CA PRO A 431 18.88 -35.34 68.32
C PRO A 431 17.94 -34.36 67.61
N GLN A 432 16.65 -34.43 67.93
CA GLN A 432 15.57 -33.65 67.26
C GLN A 432 15.85 -32.14 67.22
N LYS A 433 16.52 -31.63 68.24
CA LYS A 433 16.95 -30.20 68.35
C LYS A 433 18.00 -29.81 67.32
N THR A 434 18.92 -30.69 66.97
CA THR A 434 19.93 -30.46 65.92
C THR A 434 19.28 -30.38 64.54
N LEU A 435 18.25 -31.17 64.29
CA LEU A 435 17.46 -31.14 63.08
C LEU A 435 16.70 -29.82 62.92
N GLU A 436 16.08 -29.33 64.00
CA GLU A 436 15.35 -28.09 64.03
C GLU A 436 16.27 -26.90 63.76
N TYR A 437 17.41 -26.80 64.46
CA TYR A 437 18.44 -25.79 64.21
C TYR A 437 18.98 -25.85 62.77
N THR A 438 19.31 -27.02 62.30
CA THR A 438 19.82 -27.18 60.95
C THR A 438 18.77 -26.74 59.88
N SER A 439 17.48 -26.97 60.16
CA SER A 439 16.41 -26.50 59.27
C SER A 439 16.29 -24.98 59.25
N ILE A 440 16.44 -24.32 60.40
CA ILE A 440 16.41 -22.88 60.53
C ILE A 440 17.61 -22.23 59.81
N VAL A 441 18.83 -22.74 60.07
CA VAL A 441 20.06 -22.26 59.40
C VAL A 441 20.00 -22.46 57.88
N ARG A 442 19.43 -23.56 57.45
CA ARG A 442 19.22 -23.85 56.03
C ARG A 442 18.25 -22.85 55.38
N ASP A 443 17.10 -22.61 56.03
CA ASP A 443 16.12 -21.66 55.54
C ASP A 443 16.70 -20.27 55.45
N LYS A 444 17.45 -19.82 56.51
CA LYS A 444 18.19 -18.57 56.51
C LYS A 444 19.16 -18.45 55.35
N THR A 445 19.96 -19.49 55.10
CA THR A 445 20.97 -19.49 54.04
C THR A 445 20.35 -19.42 52.66
N LEU A 446 19.25 -20.18 52.44
CA LEU A 446 18.49 -20.11 51.19
C LEU A 446 17.92 -18.73 50.95
N LYS A 447 17.32 -18.12 51.98
CA LYS A 447 16.77 -16.74 51.88
C LYS A 447 17.86 -15.72 51.61
N ASN A 448 19.03 -15.86 52.22
CA ASN A 448 20.18 -14.98 51.96
C ASN A 448 20.70 -15.12 50.53
N GLN A 449 20.73 -16.30 49.99
CA GLN A 449 21.14 -16.50 48.57
C GLN A 449 20.11 -15.96 47.60
N LEU A 450 18.82 -16.18 47.88
CA LEU A 450 17.75 -15.58 47.10
C LEU A 450 17.78 -14.07 47.15
N TYR A 451 18.06 -13.50 48.34
CA TYR A 451 18.24 -12.04 48.52
C TYR A 451 19.40 -11.52 47.65
N ALA A 452 20.55 -12.21 47.66
CA ALA A 452 21.69 -11.82 46.84
C ALA A 452 21.37 -11.86 45.36
N PHE A 453 20.65 -12.90 44.93
CA PHE A 453 20.19 -13.04 43.54
C PHE A 453 19.22 -11.93 43.13
N LEU A 454 18.16 -11.69 43.92
CA LEU A 454 17.19 -10.64 43.64
C LEU A 454 17.85 -9.26 43.60
N ARG A 455 18.79 -9.03 44.49
CA ARG A 455 19.56 -7.77 44.52
C ARG A 455 20.42 -7.62 43.27
N GLN A 456 21.09 -8.69 42.82
CA GLN A 456 21.88 -8.65 41.60
C GLN A 456 20.99 -8.38 40.36
N SER A 457 19.84 -9.05 40.26
CA SER A 457 18.88 -8.84 39.16
C SER A 457 18.34 -7.40 39.17
N ARG A 458 18.00 -6.87 40.35
CA ARG A 458 17.60 -5.47 40.51
C ARG A 458 18.65 -4.50 40.00
N GLU A 459 19.93 -4.71 40.37
CA GLU A 459 21.02 -3.84 39.93
C GLU A 459 21.23 -3.91 38.40
N GLN A 460 21.01 -5.08 37.81
CA GLN A 460 21.03 -5.23 36.32
C GLN A 460 19.92 -4.40 35.67
N SER A 461 18.67 -4.51 36.16
CA SER A 461 17.57 -3.70 35.66
C SER A 461 17.77 -2.21 35.89
N MET A 462 18.40 -1.82 37.03
CA MET A 462 18.79 -0.44 37.30
C MET A 462 19.85 0.06 36.28
N LEU A 463 20.82 -0.76 35.90
CA LEU A 463 21.78 -0.40 34.86
C LEU A 463 21.10 -0.16 33.52
N GLN A 464 20.10 -0.98 33.17
CA GLN A 464 19.31 -0.76 31.97
C GLN A 464 18.46 0.51 32.04
N LEU A 465 17.85 0.79 33.20
CA LEU A 465 17.06 1.99 33.43
C LEU A 465 17.89 3.28 33.25
N TYR A 466 19.15 3.28 33.66
CA TYR A 466 20.06 4.42 33.52
C TYR A 466 20.94 4.38 32.28
N SER A 467 20.81 3.33 31.48
CA SER A 467 21.55 3.24 30.22
C SER A 467 21.04 4.31 29.23
N THR A 468 21.96 5.07 28.70
CA THR A 468 21.71 6.04 27.63
C THR A 468 22.04 5.44 26.24
N SER A 469 22.48 4.18 26.20
CA SER A 469 22.81 3.51 24.97
C SER A 469 21.56 3.31 24.11
N THR A 470 21.58 3.84 22.91
CA THR A 470 20.56 3.59 21.90
C THR A 470 20.82 2.22 21.28
N LEU A 471 19.78 1.38 21.23
CA LEU A 471 19.86 0.03 20.67
C LEU A 471 19.90 0.04 19.12
N GLY A 472 19.66 1.19 18.50
CA GLY A 472 19.80 1.39 17.06
C GLY A 472 21.03 2.25 16.78
N PHE A 473 22.04 1.70 16.15
CA PHE A 473 23.21 2.43 15.69
C PHE A 473 22.91 3.02 14.32
N VAL A 474 22.98 4.34 14.18
CA VAL A 474 22.93 5.00 12.88
C VAL A 474 24.19 4.61 12.11
N PHE A 475 24.09 3.67 11.19
CA PHE A 475 25.20 3.20 10.38
C PHE A 475 25.56 4.24 9.33
N GLU A 476 24.56 4.82 8.70
CA GLU A 476 24.72 5.88 7.72
C GLU A 476 23.71 6.99 7.98
N GLU A 477 24.22 8.20 8.25
CA GLU A 477 23.38 9.39 8.34
C GLU A 477 22.68 9.66 7.02
N ALA A 478 21.55 10.35 7.08
CA ALA A 478 20.78 10.66 5.89
C ALA A 478 21.60 11.42 4.86
N TYR A 479 21.74 10.86 3.70
CA TYR A 479 22.34 11.48 2.52
C TYR A 479 21.31 11.65 1.41
N CYS A 480 21.58 12.57 0.51
CA CYS A 480 20.70 12.86 -0.60
C CYS A 480 21.50 13.17 -1.85
N ASP A 481 21.12 12.55 -2.97
CA ASP A 481 21.73 12.78 -4.26
C ASP A 481 21.64 14.26 -4.69
N LEU A 482 22.68 14.72 -5.41
CA LEU A 482 22.69 16.08 -5.97
C LEU A 482 21.64 16.29 -7.05
N LYS A 483 21.30 15.24 -7.78
CA LYS A 483 20.34 15.29 -8.88
C LYS A 483 18.95 14.87 -8.39
N PRO A 484 17.88 15.58 -8.80
CA PRO A 484 16.52 15.18 -8.44
C PRO A 484 16.15 13.84 -9.09
N ASP A 485 15.40 13.03 -8.36
CA ASP A 485 14.75 11.83 -8.88
C ASP A 485 13.54 12.23 -9.74
N ASN A 486 13.75 12.28 -11.04
CA ASN A 486 12.72 12.67 -11.99
C ASN A 486 11.85 11.49 -12.49
N MET A 487 11.96 10.30 -11.89
CA MET A 487 11.22 9.10 -12.32
C MET A 487 9.71 9.37 -12.46
N THR A 488 9.13 10.08 -11.51
CA THR A 488 7.70 10.44 -11.57
C THR A 488 7.37 11.36 -12.77
N LYS A 489 8.26 12.29 -13.10
CA LYS A 489 8.08 13.19 -14.26
C LYS A 489 8.19 12.42 -15.57
N TYR A 490 9.13 11.48 -15.69
CA TYR A 490 9.23 10.60 -16.86
C TYR A 490 8.02 9.67 -17.00
N LEU A 491 7.52 9.12 -15.88
CA LEU A 491 6.33 8.30 -15.88
C LEU A 491 5.11 9.06 -16.39
N VAL A 492 4.89 10.30 -15.92
CA VAL A 492 3.80 11.17 -16.39
C VAL A 492 3.96 11.46 -17.89
N PHE A 493 5.18 11.69 -18.37
CA PHE A 493 5.43 11.90 -19.79
C PHE A 493 5.02 10.69 -20.64
N VAL A 494 5.38 9.49 -20.21
CA VAL A 494 5.00 8.23 -20.87
C VAL A 494 3.48 8.02 -20.84
N ILE A 495 2.83 8.28 -19.70
CA ILE A 495 1.36 8.18 -19.57
C ILE A 495 0.66 9.18 -20.51
N MET A 496 1.12 10.42 -20.56
CA MET A 496 0.53 11.46 -21.44
C MET A 496 0.73 11.10 -22.91
N LEU A 497 1.89 10.55 -23.29
CA LEU A 497 2.12 10.05 -24.65
C LEU A 497 1.16 8.91 -24.99
N PHE A 498 0.99 7.96 -24.07
CA PHE A 498 0.04 6.87 -24.23
C PHE A 498 -1.41 7.39 -24.39
N LEU A 499 -1.84 8.33 -23.56
CA LEU A 499 -3.16 8.95 -23.63
C LEU A 499 -3.36 9.70 -24.95
N GLY A 500 -2.31 10.37 -25.44
CA GLY A 500 -2.32 11.06 -26.74
C GLY A 500 -2.63 10.15 -27.92
N ILE A 501 -2.23 8.88 -27.83
CA ILE A 501 -2.52 7.84 -28.83
C ILE A 501 -3.83 7.12 -28.53
N PHE A 502 -4.10 6.83 -27.26
CA PHE A 502 -5.25 6.04 -26.84
C PHE A 502 -6.58 6.76 -27.01
N CYS A 503 -6.68 8.07 -26.66
CA CYS A 503 -7.92 8.84 -26.81
C CYS A 503 -8.43 8.88 -28.26
N PRO A 504 -7.61 9.25 -29.27
CA PRO A 504 -8.07 9.22 -30.66
C PRO A 504 -8.31 7.79 -31.16
N SER A 505 -7.64 6.78 -30.62
CA SER A 505 -7.89 5.37 -30.95
C SER A 505 -9.26 4.91 -30.46
N CYS A 506 -9.66 5.30 -29.25
CA CYS A 506 -11.02 5.09 -28.74
C CYS A 506 -12.07 5.81 -29.60
N LEU A 507 -11.78 7.04 -30.02
CA LEU A 507 -12.65 7.79 -30.93
C LEU A 507 -12.78 7.08 -32.30
N ALA A 508 -11.66 6.62 -32.87
CA ALA A 508 -11.64 5.86 -34.12
C ALA A 508 -12.45 4.58 -33.99
N LEU A 509 -12.28 3.85 -32.88
CA LEU A 509 -13.05 2.65 -32.59
C LEU A 509 -14.56 2.95 -32.46
N TRP A 510 -14.91 4.00 -31.72
CA TRP A 510 -16.29 4.42 -31.55
C TRP A 510 -16.93 4.82 -32.87
N LEU A 511 -16.20 5.56 -33.74
CA LEU A 511 -16.66 5.91 -35.09
C LEU A 511 -16.84 4.67 -35.97
N THR A 512 -15.93 3.69 -35.90
CA THR A 512 -16.04 2.43 -36.70
C THR A 512 -17.23 1.59 -36.24
N LEU A 513 -17.57 1.63 -34.95
CA LEU A 513 -18.73 0.89 -34.40
C LEU A 513 -20.05 1.60 -34.68
N ARG A 514 -20.06 2.97 -34.62
CA ARG A 514 -21.29 3.75 -34.78
C ARG A 514 -21.68 4.00 -36.23
N TYR A 515 -20.69 4.22 -37.12
CA TYR A 515 -20.93 4.54 -38.53
C TYR A 515 -20.43 3.42 -39.44
N ARG A 516 -21.26 2.41 -39.65
CA ARG A 516 -21.00 1.33 -40.59
C ARG A 516 -21.33 1.81 -42.00
N LYS A 517 -20.43 2.55 -42.67
CA LYS A 517 -20.55 2.87 -44.10
C LYS A 517 -19.76 1.84 -44.90
N VAL A 518 -20.40 1.25 -45.86
CA VAL A 518 -19.76 0.40 -46.89
C VAL A 518 -18.94 1.31 -47.79
N LYS A 519 -17.62 1.14 -47.82
CA LYS A 519 -16.72 1.91 -48.70
C LYS A 519 -16.03 1.04 -49.75
N ASP A 520 -15.86 -0.22 -49.48
CA ASP A 520 -15.19 -1.17 -50.32
C ASP A 520 -15.97 -2.48 -50.42
N LEU A 521 -15.74 -3.24 -51.48
CA LEU A 521 -16.33 -4.58 -51.68
C LEU A 521 -16.04 -5.56 -50.55
N MET A 522 -14.88 -5.43 -49.90
CA MET A 522 -14.54 -6.23 -48.71
C MET A 522 -15.42 -5.94 -47.49
N ASP A 523 -16.08 -4.81 -47.44
CA ASP A 523 -17.02 -4.49 -46.35
C ASP A 523 -18.33 -5.29 -46.51
N LEU A 524 -18.58 -5.88 -47.70
CA LEU A 524 -19.71 -6.74 -48.03
C LEU A 524 -19.40 -8.24 -47.80
N ALA A 525 -18.14 -8.59 -47.56
CA ALA A 525 -17.73 -9.98 -47.32
C ALA A 525 -18.49 -10.70 -46.19
N PRO A 526 -18.85 -10.03 -45.07
CA PRO A 526 -19.66 -10.67 -44.03
C PRO A 526 -21.09 -10.98 -44.40
N LEU A 527 -21.58 -10.40 -45.54
CA LEU A 527 -22.95 -10.57 -46.03
C LEU A 527 -23.06 -11.70 -47.03
N SER A 528 -22.04 -12.53 -47.21
CA SER A 528 -22.02 -13.68 -48.15
C SER A 528 -22.33 -13.27 -49.60
N VAL A 529 -22.03 -12.02 -49.98
CA VAL A 529 -22.17 -11.56 -51.36
C VAL A 529 -21.01 -12.16 -52.15
N GLU A 530 -21.31 -13.13 -53.00
CA GLU A 530 -20.32 -13.86 -53.76
C GLU A 530 -19.55 -13.01 -54.78
N ALA A 531 -18.45 -13.55 -55.20
CA ALA A 531 -17.23 -13.02 -55.79
C ALA A 531 -17.31 -12.12 -57.04
N ASN A 532 -18.47 -11.78 -57.56
CA ASN A 532 -18.61 -11.07 -58.83
C ASN A 532 -19.02 -9.59 -58.69
N SER A 533 -18.54 -8.93 -57.65
CA SER A 533 -18.81 -7.50 -57.43
C SER A 533 -17.66 -6.62 -57.92
N VAL A 534 -17.97 -5.47 -58.47
CA VAL A 534 -17.01 -4.49 -59.00
C VAL A 534 -17.36 -3.12 -58.46
N GLU A 535 -16.39 -2.47 -57.80
CA GLU A 535 -16.51 -1.05 -57.42
C GLU A 535 -16.36 -0.17 -58.67
N TYR A 536 -17.38 0.59 -59.04
CA TYR A 536 -17.35 1.50 -60.18
C TYR A 536 -17.02 2.93 -59.78
N ASP A 537 -15.92 3.46 -60.33
CA ASP A 537 -15.39 4.81 -60.06
C ASP A 537 -15.52 5.75 -61.28
N GLY A 538 -16.36 5.40 -62.26
CA GLY A 538 -16.52 6.15 -63.50
C GLY A 538 -15.51 5.77 -64.58
N SER A 539 -14.56 4.87 -64.31
CA SER A 539 -13.54 4.48 -65.28
C SER A 539 -14.06 3.47 -66.30
N LYS A 540 -13.62 3.64 -67.56
CA LYS A 540 -13.94 2.71 -68.65
C LYS A 540 -13.44 1.28 -68.41
N ALA A 541 -12.33 1.14 -67.64
CA ALA A 541 -11.77 -0.16 -67.30
C ALA A 541 -12.70 -0.96 -66.38
N LYS A 542 -13.26 -0.33 -65.36
CA LYS A 542 -14.21 -0.95 -64.43
C LYS A 542 -15.56 -1.21 -65.08
N LEU A 543 -16.01 -0.32 -65.98
CA LEU A 543 -17.21 -0.54 -66.78
C LEU A 543 -17.07 -1.77 -67.72
N ASN A 544 -15.90 -1.93 -68.32
CA ASN A 544 -15.59 -3.10 -69.10
C ASN A 544 -15.56 -4.39 -68.27
N LYS A 545 -15.11 -4.32 -67.03
CA LYS A 545 -15.13 -5.47 -66.10
C LYS A 545 -16.56 -5.85 -65.70
N LEU A 546 -17.43 -4.86 -65.41
CA LEU A 546 -18.87 -5.10 -65.19
C LEU A 546 -19.53 -5.73 -66.37
N ARG A 547 -19.25 -5.22 -67.59
CA ARG A 547 -19.74 -5.80 -68.84
C ARG A 547 -19.27 -7.24 -69.00
N ALA A 548 -18.00 -7.55 -68.75
CA ALA A 548 -17.46 -8.90 -68.83
C ALA A 548 -18.20 -9.88 -67.95
N ILE A 549 -18.44 -9.49 -66.67
CA ILE A 549 -19.20 -10.30 -65.70
C ILE A 549 -20.60 -10.62 -66.23
N LEU A 550 -21.31 -9.66 -66.85
CA LEU A 550 -22.63 -9.88 -67.42
C LEU A 550 -22.59 -10.78 -68.66
N VAL A 551 -21.55 -10.68 -69.48
CA VAL A 551 -21.40 -11.48 -70.71
C VAL A 551 -20.97 -12.91 -70.39
N ASP A 552 -20.14 -13.12 -69.33
CA ASP A 552 -19.64 -14.43 -68.94
C ASP A 552 -20.69 -15.26 -68.17
N ASN A 553 -21.81 -14.66 -67.75
CA ASN A 553 -22.88 -15.35 -67.03
C ASN A 553 -24.17 -15.42 -67.87
N PRO A 554 -24.28 -16.40 -68.77
CA PRO A 554 -25.33 -16.41 -69.76
C PRO A 554 -26.69 -16.97 -69.31
N SER A 555 -26.80 -17.31 -67.98
CA SER A 555 -27.98 -18.05 -67.50
C SER A 555 -29.20 -17.19 -67.22
N ASP A 556 -29.04 -15.85 -67.09
CA ASP A 556 -30.18 -14.96 -66.83
C ASP A 556 -29.90 -13.55 -67.38
N ASN A 557 -30.73 -13.03 -68.20
CA ASN A 557 -30.51 -11.79 -68.94
C ASN A 557 -31.23 -10.60 -68.28
N ARG A 558 -31.69 -10.73 -67.03
CA ARG A 558 -32.32 -9.64 -66.29
C ARG A 558 -31.28 -8.92 -65.43
N VAL A 559 -31.18 -7.64 -65.61
CA VAL A 559 -30.27 -6.76 -64.78
C VAL A 559 -31.12 -5.79 -64.00
N TYR A 560 -31.14 -5.98 -62.70
CA TYR A 560 -31.83 -5.06 -61.80
C TYR A 560 -30.86 -3.99 -61.34
N TRP A 561 -31.27 -2.75 -61.39
CA TRP A 561 -30.46 -1.65 -60.86
C TRP A 561 -31.27 -0.74 -59.93
N MET A 562 -30.62 -0.19 -58.95
CA MET A 562 -31.22 0.77 -58.03
C MET A 562 -30.32 1.98 -57.84
N SER A 563 -30.94 3.12 -57.63
CA SER A 563 -30.23 4.36 -57.28
C SER A 563 -30.60 4.74 -55.87
N VAL A 564 -29.61 4.79 -54.98
CA VAL A 564 -29.72 5.34 -53.62
C VAL A 564 -29.08 6.71 -53.69
N ASP A 565 -29.77 7.74 -53.28
CA ASP A 565 -29.31 9.15 -53.24
C ASP A 565 -28.96 9.80 -54.60
N GLY A 566 -29.56 9.36 -55.70
CA GLY A 566 -29.43 10.04 -56.99
C GLY A 566 -28.05 9.93 -57.67
N ALA A 567 -27.04 9.37 -57.03
CA ALA A 567 -25.67 9.27 -57.54
C ALA A 567 -25.47 8.14 -58.59
N GLY A 568 -26.41 7.22 -58.71
CA GLY A 568 -26.29 6.05 -59.54
C GLY A 568 -26.89 6.18 -60.97
N ALA A 569 -27.42 7.35 -61.27
CA ALA A 569 -28.08 7.60 -62.59
C ALA A 569 -27.15 7.39 -63.81
N SER A 570 -25.83 7.33 -63.60
CA SER A 570 -24.85 7.24 -64.68
C SER A 570 -24.35 5.82 -65.00
N VAL A 571 -24.51 4.84 -64.10
CA VAL A 571 -23.93 3.49 -64.29
C VAL A 571 -24.76 2.64 -65.25
N ALA A 572 -26.06 2.59 -65.04
CA ALA A 572 -26.94 1.77 -65.89
C ALA A 572 -26.95 2.28 -67.31
N PRO A 573 -27.12 3.57 -67.65
CA PRO A 573 -27.01 4.08 -68.96
C PRO A 573 -25.65 3.78 -69.63
N ALA A 574 -24.55 3.99 -68.93
CA ALA A 574 -23.20 3.72 -69.41
C ALA A 574 -22.98 2.22 -69.70
N LEU A 575 -23.56 1.35 -68.89
CA LEU A 575 -23.46 -0.10 -69.03
C LEU A 575 -24.32 -0.57 -70.23
N VAL A 576 -25.52 -0.02 -70.39
CA VAL A 576 -26.39 -0.25 -71.54
C VAL A 576 -25.69 0.17 -72.81
N GLU A 577 -25.14 1.35 -72.92
CA GLU A 577 -24.37 1.85 -74.04
C GLU A 577 -23.18 0.93 -74.36
N SER A 578 -22.45 0.49 -73.32
CA SER A 578 -21.31 -0.41 -73.44
C SER A 578 -21.70 -1.82 -73.97
N LEU A 579 -22.88 -2.33 -73.57
CA LEU A 579 -23.40 -3.61 -74.05
C LEU A 579 -23.91 -3.49 -75.50
N MET A 580 -24.58 -2.39 -75.84
CA MET A 580 -25.01 -2.10 -77.22
C MET A 580 -23.81 -1.97 -78.17
N ALA A 581 -22.72 -1.35 -77.69
CA ALA A 581 -21.48 -1.18 -78.46
C ALA A 581 -20.83 -2.52 -78.89
N ILE A 582 -21.09 -3.60 -78.15
CA ILE A 582 -20.63 -4.97 -78.54
C ILE A 582 -21.69 -5.80 -79.28
N GLY A 583 -22.77 -5.15 -79.77
CA GLY A 583 -23.81 -5.79 -80.59
C GLY A 583 -24.87 -6.55 -79.79
N ARG A 584 -24.97 -6.35 -78.47
CA ARG A 584 -26.02 -6.96 -77.64
C ARG A 584 -27.30 -6.11 -77.69
N ARG A 585 -28.47 -6.74 -77.86
CA ARG A 585 -29.77 -6.06 -77.77
C ARG A 585 -30.15 -5.90 -76.31
N VAL A 586 -30.27 -4.66 -75.86
CA VAL A 586 -30.64 -4.29 -74.49
C VAL A 586 -31.93 -3.50 -74.50
N VAL A 587 -32.90 -3.92 -73.72
CA VAL A 587 -34.16 -3.22 -73.50
C VAL A 587 -34.19 -2.71 -72.10
N GLN A 588 -34.64 -1.45 -71.88
CA GLN A 588 -34.88 -0.88 -70.61
C GLN A 588 -36.38 -0.97 -70.30
N SER A 589 -36.75 -1.67 -69.26
CA SER A 589 -38.14 -1.74 -68.85
C SER A 589 -38.64 -0.36 -68.38
N ALA A 590 -39.91 -0.11 -68.60
CA ALA A 590 -40.58 1.07 -68.08
C ALA A 590 -40.46 1.09 -66.54
N PRO A 591 -40.24 2.28 -65.89
CA PRO A 591 -40.13 2.38 -64.45
C PRO A 591 -41.43 1.85 -63.81
N ALA A 592 -41.26 0.85 -62.91
CA ALA A 592 -42.38 0.34 -62.12
C ALA A 592 -42.74 1.36 -61.00
N SER A 593 -43.98 1.35 -60.54
CA SER A 593 -44.45 2.28 -59.49
C SER A 593 -43.93 1.93 -58.10
N ASP A 594 -43.74 0.62 -57.85
CA ASP A 594 -43.26 0.07 -56.58
C ASP A 594 -42.63 -1.34 -56.79
N ASN A 595 -42.03 -1.89 -55.76
CA ASN A 595 -41.40 -3.21 -55.80
C ASN A 595 -42.45 -4.33 -55.95
N ASP A 596 -43.66 -4.15 -55.43
CA ASP A 596 -44.73 -5.15 -55.53
C ASP A 596 -45.19 -5.31 -56.97
N THR A 597 -45.14 -4.23 -57.78
CA THR A 597 -45.39 -4.30 -59.24
C THR A 597 -44.39 -5.20 -59.92
N LEU A 598 -43.11 -5.18 -59.54
CA LEU A 598 -42.07 -6.05 -60.12
C LEU A 598 -42.23 -7.53 -59.72
N LEU A 599 -42.90 -7.80 -58.64
CA LEU A 599 -43.22 -9.16 -58.19
C LEU A 599 -44.53 -9.70 -58.78
N SER A 600 -45.35 -8.88 -59.38
CA SER A 600 -46.62 -9.30 -59.96
C SER A 600 -46.45 -10.28 -61.13
N GLU A 601 -47.30 -11.31 -61.22
CA GLU A 601 -47.26 -12.28 -62.30
C GLU A 601 -47.46 -11.63 -63.67
N ALA A 602 -48.25 -10.55 -63.77
CA ALA A 602 -48.48 -9.80 -64.97
C ALA A 602 -47.18 -9.16 -65.51
N TRP A 603 -46.47 -8.46 -64.64
CA TRP A 603 -45.18 -7.83 -64.96
C TRP A 603 -44.10 -8.85 -65.30
N GLN A 604 -44.06 -9.97 -64.60
CA GLN A 604 -43.11 -11.05 -64.81
C GLN A 604 -43.33 -11.71 -66.21
N LYS A 605 -44.58 -11.82 -66.63
CA LYS A 605 -44.95 -12.36 -67.92
C LYS A 605 -44.61 -11.41 -69.06
N ASP A 606 -44.86 -10.11 -68.88
CA ASP A 606 -44.49 -9.08 -69.84
C ASP A 606 -42.95 -8.96 -69.96
N ALA A 607 -42.23 -8.98 -68.89
CA ALA A 607 -40.78 -8.99 -68.87
C ALA A 607 -40.18 -10.22 -69.55
N ALA A 608 -40.78 -11.40 -69.38
CA ALA A 608 -40.37 -12.61 -70.10
C ALA A 608 -40.62 -12.52 -71.58
N SER A 609 -41.71 -11.83 -72.01
CA SER A 609 -42.00 -11.55 -73.43
C SER A 609 -40.98 -10.57 -74.04
N GLU A 610 -40.60 -9.52 -73.29
CA GLU A 610 -39.56 -8.56 -73.70
C GLU A 610 -38.17 -9.22 -73.83
N LEU A 611 -37.84 -10.13 -72.93
CA LEU A 611 -36.62 -10.92 -72.97
C LEU A 611 -36.50 -11.80 -74.16
N GLY A 612 -37.61 -12.31 -74.74
CA GLY A 612 -37.62 -13.13 -75.92
C GLY A 612 -37.07 -12.41 -77.16
N GLY A 613 -37.01 -11.08 -77.14
CA GLY A 613 -36.51 -10.26 -78.25
C GLY A 613 -35.17 -9.56 -78.00
N CYS A 614 -34.61 -9.64 -76.79
CA CYS A 614 -33.38 -8.95 -76.38
C CYS A 614 -32.39 -9.88 -75.70
N ASN A 615 -31.12 -9.41 -75.54
CA ASN A 615 -30.10 -10.14 -74.81
C ASN A 615 -30.11 -9.79 -73.30
N TYR A 616 -30.50 -8.57 -73.01
CA TYR A 616 -30.55 -8.09 -71.61
C TYR A 616 -31.76 -7.18 -71.41
N LEU A 617 -32.45 -7.38 -70.29
CA LEU A 617 -33.52 -6.53 -69.83
C LEU A 617 -33.05 -5.79 -68.57
N PHE A 618 -32.95 -4.45 -68.63
CA PHE A 618 -32.60 -3.60 -67.46
C PHE A 618 -33.86 -3.11 -66.76
N VAL A 619 -33.94 -3.40 -65.46
CA VAL A 619 -35.10 -3.10 -64.63
C VAL A 619 -34.67 -2.16 -63.51
N GLN A 620 -35.34 -1.02 -63.39
CA GLN A 620 -35.11 -0.11 -62.25
C GLN A 620 -35.93 -0.55 -61.04
N ILE A 621 -35.28 -0.64 -59.88
CA ILE A 621 -35.95 -0.92 -58.60
C ILE A 621 -36.49 0.38 -58.06
N PRO A 622 -37.80 0.52 -57.89
CA PRO A 622 -38.43 1.78 -57.44
C PRO A 622 -38.11 2.14 -55.97
N ASN A 623 -38.10 1.12 -55.11
CA ASN A 623 -37.84 1.31 -53.66
C ASN A 623 -36.59 0.54 -53.24
N PRO A 624 -35.42 1.22 -53.17
CA PRO A 624 -34.17 0.57 -52.80
C PRO A 624 -34.14 0.03 -51.36
N GLU A 625 -34.90 0.64 -50.44
CA GLU A 625 -34.90 0.23 -49.04
C GLU A 625 -35.57 -1.16 -48.83
N ARG A 626 -36.50 -1.51 -49.68
CA ARG A 626 -37.20 -2.81 -49.71
C ARG A 626 -36.67 -3.77 -50.79
N ALA A 627 -35.49 -3.52 -51.32
CA ALA A 627 -34.92 -4.34 -52.41
C ALA A 627 -34.71 -5.82 -52.01
N TYR A 628 -34.63 -6.14 -50.71
CA TYR A 628 -34.53 -7.50 -50.17
C TYR A 628 -35.75 -8.38 -50.55
N GLU A 629 -36.90 -7.78 -50.80
CA GLU A 629 -38.12 -8.48 -51.21
C GLU A 629 -38.00 -9.09 -52.61
N LEU A 630 -37.15 -8.54 -53.43
CA LEU A 630 -36.84 -8.98 -54.77
C LEU A 630 -35.70 -10.01 -54.84
N ALA A 631 -35.13 -10.39 -53.68
CA ALA A 631 -33.91 -11.22 -53.60
C ALA A 631 -34.00 -12.56 -54.33
N HIS A 632 -35.20 -13.13 -54.48
CA HIS A 632 -35.41 -14.40 -55.22
C HIS A 632 -35.58 -14.24 -56.71
N THR A 633 -35.72 -12.99 -57.19
CA THR A 633 -35.95 -12.69 -58.60
C THR A 633 -34.81 -11.89 -59.24
N ILE A 634 -33.79 -11.58 -58.45
CA ILE A 634 -32.69 -10.72 -58.87
C ILE A 634 -31.42 -11.54 -59.04
N ASP A 635 -30.87 -11.58 -60.25
CA ASP A 635 -29.61 -12.22 -60.55
C ASP A 635 -28.40 -11.26 -60.45
N ALA A 636 -28.62 -9.97 -60.69
CA ALA A 636 -27.57 -8.94 -60.54
C ALA A 636 -28.13 -7.60 -60.08
N VAL A 637 -27.62 -7.07 -59.00
CA VAL A 637 -28.00 -5.76 -58.42
C VAL A 637 -26.81 -4.82 -58.37
N SER A 638 -26.99 -3.61 -58.86
CA SER A 638 -25.99 -2.53 -58.78
C SER A 638 -26.35 -1.57 -57.64
N TYR A 639 -25.52 -1.53 -56.62
CA TYR A 639 -25.65 -0.57 -55.51
C TYR A 639 -24.68 0.60 -55.71
N THR A 640 -25.17 1.83 -55.59
CA THR A 640 -24.34 3.01 -55.73
C THR A 640 -23.95 3.61 -54.37
N HIS A 641 -24.75 3.41 -53.32
CA HIS A 641 -24.43 3.75 -51.95
C HIS A 641 -25.29 2.91 -50.99
N LEU A 642 -24.67 2.21 -50.07
CA LEU A 642 -25.37 1.48 -49.02
C LEU A 642 -25.05 2.13 -47.65
N THR A 643 -26.00 2.84 -47.06
CA THR A 643 -26.01 3.14 -45.63
C THR A 643 -26.85 2.09 -44.94
N LEU A 644 -26.23 1.19 -44.18
CA LEU A 644 -26.97 0.27 -43.32
C LEU A 644 -27.68 1.10 -42.21
N PRO A 645 -28.98 0.90 -41.98
CA PRO A 645 -29.67 1.58 -40.91
C PRO A 645 -29.07 1.18 -39.56
N THR A 646 -28.86 2.17 -38.70
CA THR A 646 -28.22 2.06 -37.40
C THR A 646 -28.98 1.19 -36.37
N ASN A 647 -30.12 0.59 -36.74
CA ASN A 647 -31.04 -0.12 -35.84
C ASN A 647 -31.36 -1.57 -36.20
N SER A 648 -30.65 -2.19 -37.15
CA SER A 648 -30.81 -3.65 -37.30
C SER A 648 -29.95 -4.38 -36.25
N ARG A 649 -30.50 -4.58 -35.05
CA ARG A 649 -30.14 -5.72 -34.22
C ARG A 649 -30.64 -6.97 -34.99
N VAL A 650 -29.73 -7.75 -35.51
CA VAL A 650 -29.86 -9.19 -35.72
C VAL A 650 -28.63 -9.85 -35.13
#